data_a87f181b0ff15de147a2dd2f7c35c35a
#
_entry.id   a87f181b0ff15de147a2dd2f7c35c35a
#
_cell.length_a   1.000
_cell.length_b   1.000
_cell.length_c   1.000
_cell.angle_alpha   90.00
_cell.angle_beta   90.00
_cell.angle_gamma   90.00
#
_symmetry.space_group_name_H-M   'P 1'
#
loop_
_entity.id
_entity.type
_entity.pdbx_description
1 polymer ?
#
loop_
_entity_poly.entity_id
_entity_poly.type
_entity_poly.pdbx_seq_one_letter_code
_entity_poly.pdbx_strand_id
1 'polypeptide(L)'
;MSPSNRSSATGGDQSSARSGKSANSPRSNKSAKPAKKQRSKWRFVRRTIYVLVLLMVIVPASVFAVAYSRTDVPRPSDMQTNQVSTIYMADGTTVLGKVVPAEGNRTEVALSAIPIHVRDSVLSAEDRNFYTNPGFSISGFARAARDNVMGKESAGGGSTITQQYVKNVLVGDKRSIDRKLRELVISAKMAREWSKDDILAAYLNTIYFGRGAYGIAAASNAYFDKPVSELSVEEGAVLASVIQSPSFLDPETNLSALQARWDYVLNGMVELGSLTKTDRDAMQFPVVAPANRPTDLNQAPGPEGHIKTQVLKELAEAGISDQTLNTAGLQITTTIDPVAQEAALNAVRRNLEGEPEDLRTAVVSIDPKTGGVDAYYGGDDGAGFDYAQAPLQTGSAFKVFGLVAALMEDIPLSARFDSSPLTINGVTIGNVGGESCGRCTIAEALKRSLNTSFYRLMLSMENGPQKIADAAHLAGIPEHIPGLDYPTLTQEGGPPENGIVLGQYQSRVIDMASAYATLANSGVYQQPHFIRKVVTAEGEVLLDRPVSPGERRLDAAVADNVTQAMLPIASYSNGHALAGGRPSAAKTGTAQLGDTGQNKDAWMVGYTPSLSTAVWIGTSDAQAITNSYGGLIYGSGVPADSWKITMDGALKGSDWESFPWPDPIGGQAGVPANSGVTSGDGTGTPTTGAVAPPAPIEVPGLPPIEVPPLPQLPRQIEILPGIVIPLPG
;
A
#
# COMPACT_ATOMS: atom_id res chain seq x y z
N MET A 1 -18.00 43.53 3.30
CA MET A 1 -18.79 44.64 2.73
C MET A 1 -20.08 44.05 2.19
N SER A 2 -21.13 44.17 2.98
CA SER A 2 -22.54 44.18 2.50
C SER A 2 -22.81 45.56 1.90
N PRO A 3 -23.87 45.82 1.14
CA PRO A 3 -25.28 45.66 1.52
C PRO A 3 -26.22 45.24 0.34
N SER A 4 -27.37 44.64 0.58
CA SER A 4 -28.72 45.17 0.92
C SER A 4 -29.53 45.70 -0.28
N ASN A 5 -30.74 45.28 -0.44
CA ASN A 5 -32.01 45.93 -0.22
C ASN A 5 -33.13 45.30 -1.08
N ARG A 6 -34.22 44.93 -0.48
CA ARG A 6 -35.54 45.58 -0.33
C ARG A 6 -36.22 45.90 -1.68
N SER A 7 -37.49 45.78 -1.94
CA SER A 7 -38.69 45.91 -1.10
C SER A 7 -39.93 45.60 -1.98
N SER A 8 -40.94 45.08 -1.39
CA SER A 8 -42.26 45.68 -1.10
C SER A 8 -43.19 45.78 -2.33
N ALA A 9 -44.41 45.51 -2.27
CA ALA A 9 -45.52 45.57 -1.36
C ALA A 9 -46.78 45.77 -2.19
N THR A 10 -47.87 45.44 -1.55
CA THR A 10 -49.25 45.99 -1.66
C THR A 10 -50.08 45.53 -2.87
N GLY A 11 -51.30 45.18 -2.73
CA GLY A 11 -52.34 45.31 -1.71
C GLY A 11 -53.70 45.22 -2.35
N GLY A 12 -54.66 44.96 -1.54
CA GLY A 12 -55.97 45.49 -1.63
C GLY A 12 -56.96 44.67 -2.50
N ASP A 13 -58.04 44.35 -2.15
CA ASP A 13 -59.09 44.67 -1.18
C ASP A 13 -60.45 44.43 -1.85
N GLN A 14 -61.38 43.91 -1.07
CA GLN A 14 -62.82 44.16 -1.14
C GLN A 14 -63.61 43.51 -2.30
N SER A 15 -64.70 42.92 -2.08
CA SER A 15 -65.85 42.97 -1.21
C SER A 15 -67.10 42.49 -1.95
N SER A 16 -67.95 41.92 -1.16
CA SER A 16 -69.42 42.09 -1.17
C SER A 16 -70.18 41.28 -2.23
N ALA A 17 -71.06 40.49 -1.82
CA ALA A 17 -72.30 40.50 -1.09
C ALA A 17 -73.51 40.05 -1.93
N ARG A 18 -74.33 39.29 -1.30
CA ARG A 18 -75.78 39.21 -1.36
C ARG A 18 -76.50 38.32 -2.36
N SER A 19 -77.16 37.42 -1.77
CA SER A 19 -78.64 37.19 -1.64
C SER A 19 -79.20 36.41 -2.85
N GLY A 20 -80.10 35.53 -2.67
CA GLY A 20 -81.13 35.24 -1.74
C GLY A 20 -82.09 34.14 -2.23
N LYS A 21 -82.69 33.53 -1.33
CA LYS A 21 -84.10 32.95 -1.31
C LYS A 21 -84.36 31.82 -2.35
N SER A 22 -84.70 30.74 -1.93
CA SER A 22 -85.86 30.11 -1.25
C SER A 22 -86.59 29.11 -2.21
N ALA A 23 -86.87 28.03 -1.66
CA ALA A 23 -88.16 27.34 -1.58
C ALA A 23 -88.18 25.89 -2.11
N ASN A 24 -88.59 25.05 -1.18
CA ASN A 24 -89.51 23.93 -1.24
C ASN A 24 -89.09 22.54 -1.77
N SER A 25 -89.12 21.69 -0.80
CA SER A 25 -89.27 20.21 -0.82
C SER A 25 -90.33 19.69 -1.80
N PRO A 26 -90.37 18.37 -2.13
CA PRO A 26 -90.66 17.37 -1.11
C PRO A 26 -90.03 15.98 -1.28
N ARG A 27 -89.83 15.38 -0.16
CA ARG A 27 -89.82 13.95 0.21
C ARG A 27 -89.77 12.88 -0.91
N SER A 28 -88.75 12.02 -0.85
CA SER A 28 -88.96 10.60 -0.98
C SER A 28 -87.95 9.81 -0.10
N ASN A 29 -88.56 8.96 0.75
CA ASN A 29 -87.87 7.96 1.58
C ASN A 29 -87.08 6.97 0.72
N LYS A 30 -85.74 6.82 0.98
CA LYS A 30 -85.07 5.53 0.77
C LYS A 30 -84.09 5.30 1.91
N SER A 31 -84.31 4.15 2.52
CA SER A 31 -83.63 3.51 3.61
C SER A 31 -82.12 3.64 3.59
N ALA A 32 -81.58 4.22 4.67
CA ALA A 32 -80.10 4.22 4.94
C ALA A 32 -79.64 2.82 5.45
N LYS A 33 -78.79 2.18 4.75
CA LYS A 33 -77.98 1.07 5.26
C LYS A 33 -76.93 1.64 6.24
N PRO A 34 -76.64 0.98 7.38
CA PRO A 34 -75.72 1.50 8.37
C PRO A 34 -74.29 1.46 7.83
N ALA A 35 -73.55 2.58 7.95
CA ALA A 35 -72.14 2.71 7.65
C ALA A 35 -71.33 1.76 8.54
N LYS A 36 -70.69 0.76 7.94
CA LYS A 36 -69.73 -0.12 8.61
C LYS A 36 -68.58 0.71 9.15
N LYS A 37 -68.42 0.69 10.50
CA LYS A 37 -67.32 1.30 11.26
C LYS A 37 -65.97 0.89 10.73
N GLN A 38 -65.29 1.77 10.00
CA GLN A 38 -63.89 1.66 9.54
C GLN A 38 -62.88 1.85 10.70
N ARG A 39 -63.32 1.71 11.97
CA ARG A 39 -62.50 1.93 13.17
C ARG A 39 -61.66 0.71 13.62
N SER A 40 -61.79 -0.45 12.98
CA SER A 40 -61.14 -1.68 13.46
C SER A 40 -59.68 -1.84 12.96
N LYS A 41 -59.38 -1.48 11.72
CA LYS A 41 -58.04 -1.73 11.14
C LYS A 41 -56.94 -0.87 11.78
N TRP A 42 -57.22 0.38 12.10
CA TRP A 42 -56.27 1.29 12.74
C TRP A 42 -55.93 0.93 14.20
N ARG A 43 -56.85 0.35 14.92
CA ARG A 43 -56.63 -0.17 16.28
C ARG A 43 -55.77 -1.45 16.25
N PHE A 44 -55.93 -2.28 15.24
CA PHE A 44 -55.11 -3.46 15.03
C PHE A 44 -53.67 -3.06 14.67
N VAL A 45 -53.47 -2.19 13.68
CA VAL A 45 -52.14 -1.67 13.28
C VAL A 45 -51.44 -1.02 14.47
N ARG A 46 -52.11 -0.19 15.24
CA ARG A 46 -51.51 0.45 16.44
C ARG A 46 -51.14 -0.55 17.52
N ARG A 47 -51.93 -1.61 17.72
CA ARG A 47 -51.60 -2.70 18.66
C ARG A 47 -50.43 -3.52 18.16
N THR A 48 -50.35 -3.81 16.87
CA THR A 48 -49.21 -4.52 16.26
C THR A 48 -47.94 -3.69 16.39
N ILE A 49 -48.02 -2.39 16.16
CA ILE A 49 -46.85 -1.48 16.37
C ILE A 49 -46.41 -1.50 17.84
N TYR A 50 -47.35 -1.40 18.79
CA TYR A 50 -47.00 -1.48 20.21
C TYR A 50 -46.39 -2.82 20.61
N VAL A 51 -46.90 -3.94 20.08
CA VAL A 51 -46.33 -5.28 20.30
C VAL A 51 -44.92 -5.38 19.67
N LEU A 52 -44.72 -4.87 18.44
CA LEU A 52 -43.43 -4.85 17.82
C LEU A 52 -42.41 -3.97 18.58
N VAL A 53 -42.82 -2.79 19.03
CA VAL A 53 -41.97 -1.92 19.86
C VAL A 53 -41.67 -2.59 21.21
N LEU A 54 -42.65 -3.25 21.83
CA LEU A 54 -42.45 -3.99 23.07
C LEU A 54 -41.51 -5.16 22.89
N LEU A 55 -41.67 -5.93 21.82
CA LEU A 55 -40.73 -7.02 21.45
C LEU A 55 -39.34 -6.49 21.14
N MET A 56 -39.23 -5.35 20.47
CA MET A 56 -37.96 -4.68 20.17
C MET A 56 -37.19 -4.27 21.44
N VAL A 57 -37.87 -4.07 22.56
CA VAL A 57 -37.26 -3.76 23.87
C VAL A 57 -37.07 -5.02 24.72
N ILE A 58 -38.10 -5.88 24.81
CA ILE A 58 -38.09 -7.04 25.71
C ILE A 58 -37.08 -8.11 25.22
N VAL A 59 -37.00 -8.38 23.91
CA VAL A 59 -36.12 -9.44 23.40
C VAL A 59 -34.67 -9.10 23.67
N PRO A 60 -34.13 -7.92 23.29
CA PRO A 60 -32.74 -7.55 23.62
C PRO A 60 -32.49 -7.50 25.15
N ALA A 61 -33.44 -7.00 25.94
CA ALA A 61 -33.30 -6.96 27.39
C ALA A 61 -33.22 -8.38 27.98
N SER A 62 -34.04 -9.31 27.50
CA SER A 62 -34.00 -10.72 27.93
C SER A 62 -32.70 -11.42 27.53
N VAL A 63 -32.23 -11.20 26.28
CA VAL A 63 -30.95 -11.72 25.81
C VAL A 63 -29.80 -11.18 26.67
N PHE A 64 -29.82 -9.88 26.96
CA PHE A 64 -28.85 -9.25 27.85
C PHE A 64 -28.88 -9.84 29.26
N ALA A 65 -30.09 -10.00 29.86
CA ALA A 65 -30.24 -10.55 31.21
C ALA A 65 -29.73 -12.01 31.30
N VAL A 66 -30.03 -12.83 30.29
CA VAL A 66 -29.54 -14.22 30.23
C VAL A 66 -28.03 -14.25 30.04
N ALA A 67 -27.48 -13.41 29.14
CA ALA A 67 -26.04 -13.29 28.95
C ALA A 67 -25.36 -12.82 30.25
N TYR A 68 -25.91 -11.80 30.89
CA TYR A 68 -25.40 -11.26 32.17
C TYR A 68 -25.36 -12.32 33.29
N SER A 69 -26.38 -13.16 33.40
CA SER A 69 -26.42 -14.20 34.44
C SER A 69 -25.47 -15.38 34.22
N ARG A 70 -25.06 -15.59 32.93
CA ARG A 70 -24.20 -16.72 32.54
C ARG A 70 -22.74 -16.34 32.35
N THR A 71 -22.39 -15.06 32.38
CA THR A 71 -21.03 -14.59 32.14
C THR A 71 -20.36 -14.29 33.48
N ASP A 72 -19.17 -14.86 33.71
CA ASP A 72 -18.30 -14.48 34.83
C ASP A 72 -17.35 -13.35 34.40
N VAL A 73 -16.93 -12.52 35.37
CA VAL A 73 -15.91 -11.48 35.17
C VAL A 73 -14.56 -12.10 35.52
N PRO A 74 -13.69 -12.38 34.56
CA PRO A 74 -12.37 -12.93 34.83
C PRO A 74 -11.53 -11.95 35.67
N ARG A 75 -10.65 -12.49 36.50
CA ARG A 75 -9.70 -11.67 37.29
C ARG A 75 -8.43 -11.37 36.47
N PRO A 76 -7.65 -10.34 36.82
CA PRO A 76 -6.39 -10.05 36.16
C PRO A 76 -5.42 -11.24 36.10
N SER A 77 -5.47 -12.14 37.12
CA SER A 77 -4.70 -13.37 37.17
C SER A 77 -5.07 -14.43 36.13
N ASP A 78 -6.25 -14.31 35.51
CA ASP A 78 -6.79 -15.28 34.55
C ASP A 78 -6.47 -14.86 33.11
N MET A 79 -5.59 -13.86 32.91
CA MET A 79 -5.25 -13.32 31.62
C MET A 79 -4.37 -14.24 30.80
N GLN A 80 -4.59 -14.23 29.49
CA GLN A 80 -3.73 -14.90 28.54
C GLN A 80 -2.27 -14.44 28.69
N THR A 81 -1.37 -15.40 28.83
CA THR A 81 0.07 -15.15 28.82
C THR A 81 0.50 -14.63 27.44
N ASN A 82 1.43 -13.69 27.42
CA ASN A 82 2.03 -13.23 26.19
C ASN A 82 2.56 -14.42 25.37
N GLN A 83 2.19 -14.46 24.09
CA GLN A 83 2.58 -15.54 23.17
C GLN A 83 3.43 -14.95 22.04
N VAL A 84 4.44 -15.72 21.63
CA VAL A 84 5.31 -15.36 20.51
C VAL A 84 4.54 -15.52 19.20
N SER A 85 4.42 -14.46 18.43
CA SER A 85 3.92 -14.53 17.06
C SER A 85 5.06 -14.80 16.10
N THR A 86 4.84 -15.68 15.12
CA THR A 86 5.87 -16.12 14.18
C THR A 86 5.46 -15.71 12.76
N ILE A 87 6.39 -15.09 12.04
CA ILE A 87 6.25 -14.70 10.65
C ILE A 87 6.96 -15.76 9.81
N TYR A 88 6.22 -16.39 8.90
CA TYR A 88 6.70 -17.41 7.98
C TYR A 88 6.76 -16.88 6.55
N MET A 89 7.68 -17.39 5.76
CA MET A 89 7.68 -17.22 4.31
C MET A 89 6.47 -17.93 3.68
N ALA A 90 6.30 -17.81 2.37
CA ALA A 90 5.16 -18.35 1.64
C ALA A 90 4.99 -19.86 1.75
N ASP A 91 6.07 -20.60 2.01
CA ASP A 91 6.06 -22.05 2.25
C ASP A 91 5.38 -22.46 3.57
N GLY A 92 5.11 -21.51 4.47
CA GLY A 92 4.50 -21.72 5.78
C GLY A 92 5.40 -22.42 6.80
N THR A 93 6.67 -22.65 6.48
CA THR A 93 7.63 -23.40 7.30
C THR A 93 8.92 -22.63 7.59
N THR A 94 9.43 -21.91 6.63
CA THR A 94 10.63 -21.08 6.79
C THR A 94 10.30 -19.85 7.62
N VAL A 95 10.96 -19.71 8.76
CA VAL A 95 10.75 -18.58 9.68
C VAL A 95 11.52 -17.35 9.16
N LEU A 96 10.80 -16.30 8.86
CA LEU A 96 11.34 -15.01 8.47
C LEU A 96 11.67 -14.15 9.70
N GLY A 97 10.83 -14.22 10.73
CA GLY A 97 11.01 -13.47 11.95
C GLY A 97 10.03 -13.87 13.04
N LYS A 98 10.25 -13.31 14.23
CA LYS A 98 9.35 -13.51 15.37
C LYS A 98 9.00 -12.16 15.96
N VAL A 99 7.82 -12.05 16.52
CA VAL A 99 7.43 -10.97 17.42
C VAL A 99 7.34 -11.57 18.80
N VAL A 100 8.37 -11.30 19.58
CA VAL A 100 8.49 -11.77 20.97
C VAL A 100 7.98 -10.64 21.86
N PRO A 101 6.91 -10.86 22.63
CA PRO A 101 6.46 -9.90 23.61
C PRO A 101 7.60 -9.63 24.60
N ALA A 102 7.77 -8.39 25.01
CA ALA A 102 8.78 -8.03 26.03
C ALA A 102 8.48 -8.82 27.31
N GLU A 103 9.19 -9.90 27.54
CA GLU A 103 9.08 -10.68 28.77
C GLU A 103 9.55 -9.82 29.94
N GLY A 104 8.73 -9.69 30.97
CA GLY A 104 9.09 -9.09 32.25
C GLY A 104 8.76 -7.60 32.45
N ASN A 105 8.18 -6.89 31.48
CA ASN A 105 7.83 -5.47 31.66
C ASN A 105 6.45 -5.22 32.27
N ARG A 106 5.82 -6.22 32.93
CA ARG A 106 4.65 -6.00 33.77
C ARG A 106 5.08 -5.79 35.22
N THR A 107 5.30 -4.55 35.57
CA THR A 107 5.40 -4.15 36.99
C THR A 107 4.03 -3.61 37.36
N GLU A 108 3.25 -4.40 38.14
CA GLU A 108 2.01 -3.90 38.71
C GLU A 108 2.34 -2.84 39.76
N VAL A 109 1.71 -1.69 39.63
CA VAL A 109 1.81 -0.60 40.57
C VAL A 109 0.44 -0.31 41.18
N ALA A 110 0.40 -0.07 42.49
CA ALA A 110 -0.82 0.36 43.14
C ALA A 110 -1.28 1.70 42.55
N LEU A 111 -2.61 1.88 42.41
CA LEU A 111 -3.15 3.14 41.90
C LEU A 111 -2.65 4.36 42.64
N SER A 112 -2.44 4.24 43.95
CA SER A 112 -1.88 5.31 44.80
C SER A 112 -0.45 5.71 44.43
N ALA A 113 0.34 4.84 43.80
CA ALA A 113 1.70 5.13 43.33
C ALA A 113 1.73 5.89 41.99
N ILE A 114 0.59 5.89 41.24
CA ILE A 114 0.44 6.64 40.01
C ILE A 114 -0.01 8.07 40.35
N PRO A 115 0.75 9.11 39.99
CA PRO A 115 0.37 10.50 40.27
C PRO A 115 -1.03 10.85 39.78
N ILE A 116 -1.75 11.71 40.50
CA ILE A 116 -3.14 12.04 40.16
C ILE A 116 -3.25 12.70 38.78
N HIS A 117 -2.32 13.55 38.42
CA HIS A 117 -2.28 14.22 37.10
C HIS A 117 -2.04 13.24 35.95
N VAL A 118 -1.32 12.13 36.17
CA VAL A 118 -1.14 11.06 35.17
C VAL A 118 -2.46 10.29 34.99
N ARG A 119 -3.18 9.99 36.08
CA ARG A 119 -4.52 9.39 36.01
C ARG A 119 -5.50 10.30 35.28
N ASP A 120 -5.48 11.60 35.60
CA ASP A 120 -6.35 12.60 34.99
C ASP A 120 -6.06 12.79 33.49
N SER A 121 -4.79 12.70 33.06
CA SER A 121 -4.44 12.76 31.63
C SER A 121 -5.03 11.57 30.85
N VAL A 122 -4.99 10.35 31.42
CA VAL A 122 -5.60 9.17 30.80
C VAL A 122 -7.12 9.28 30.79
N LEU A 123 -7.74 9.76 31.85
CA LEU A 123 -9.19 10.03 31.89
C LEU A 123 -9.59 11.09 30.88
N SER A 124 -8.80 12.14 30.73
CA SER A 124 -9.02 13.21 29.74
C SER A 124 -8.95 12.67 28.31
N ALA A 125 -8.00 11.77 28.03
CA ALA A 125 -7.80 11.18 26.73
C ALA A 125 -8.91 10.22 26.34
N GLU A 126 -9.33 9.34 27.24
CA GLU A 126 -10.08 8.12 26.94
C GLU A 126 -11.52 8.12 27.49
N ASP A 127 -11.77 8.66 28.68
CA ASP A 127 -13.11 8.60 29.30
C ASP A 127 -13.33 9.70 30.35
N ARG A 128 -13.68 10.90 29.92
CA ARG A 128 -13.90 12.08 30.79
C ARG A 128 -14.98 11.90 31.82
N ASN A 129 -15.90 10.95 31.59
CA ASN A 129 -17.02 10.65 32.51
C ASN A 129 -16.81 9.35 33.28
N PHE A 130 -15.58 8.83 33.38
CA PHE A 130 -15.27 7.51 33.92
C PHE A 130 -15.90 7.27 35.29
N TYR A 131 -15.72 8.18 36.23
CA TYR A 131 -16.24 8.01 37.58
C TYR A 131 -17.78 8.09 37.70
N THR A 132 -18.44 8.68 36.71
CA THR A 132 -19.92 8.88 36.70
C THR A 132 -20.67 7.95 35.78
N ASN A 133 -19.99 7.34 34.79
CA ASN A 133 -20.64 6.44 33.85
C ASN A 133 -20.91 5.04 34.43
N PRO A 134 -21.90 4.30 33.91
CA PRO A 134 -22.23 2.96 34.39
C PRO A 134 -21.30 1.84 33.87
N GLY A 135 -20.10 2.17 33.37
CA GLY A 135 -19.15 1.24 32.79
C GLY A 135 -19.32 1.02 31.29
N PHE A 136 -20.39 1.54 30.68
CA PHE A 136 -20.62 1.47 29.25
C PHE A 136 -21.28 2.74 28.71
N SER A 137 -21.09 3.01 27.42
CA SER A 137 -21.65 4.17 26.71
C SER A 137 -22.80 3.74 25.82
N ILE A 138 -24.04 4.08 26.21
CA ILE A 138 -25.24 3.83 25.39
C ILE A 138 -25.18 4.66 24.10
N SER A 139 -24.70 5.90 24.17
CA SER A 139 -24.56 6.79 23.01
C SER A 139 -23.46 6.32 22.05
N GLY A 140 -22.36 5.78 22.58
CA GLY A 140 -21.30 5.14 21.80
C GLY A 140 -21.79 3.89 21.08
N PHE A 141 -22.56 3.05 21.75
CA PHE A 141 -23.18 1.87 21.15
C PHE A 141 -24.16 2.23 20.04
N ALA A 142 -25.05 3.22 20.27
CA ALA A 142 -26.02 3.67 19.28
C ALA A 142 -25.33 4.28 18.04
N ARG A 143 -24.22 5.00 18.24
CA ARG A 143 -23.41 5.57 17.16
C ARG A 143 -22.74 4.46 16.35
N ALA A 144 -22.08 3.50 17.01
CA ALA A 144 -21.43 2.37 16.36
C ALA A 144 -22.44 1.51 15.56
N ALA A 145 -23.64 1.28 16.10
CA ALA A 145 -24.70 0.57 15.40
C ALA A 145 -25.20 1.34 14.16
N ARG A 146 -25.39 2.66 14.28
CA ARG A 146 -25.78 3.51 13.15
C ARG A 146 -24.71 3.52 12.05
N ASP A 147 -23.44 3.68 12.42
CA ASP A 147 -22.32 3.83 11.49
C ASP A 147 -22.09 2.50 10.76
N ASN A 148 -22.27 1.37 11.45
CA ASN A 148 -22.20 0.03 10.84
C ASN A 148 -23.33 -0.19 9.81
N VAL A 149 -24.56 0.28 10.10
CA VAL A 149 -25.70 0.22 9.16
C VAL A 149 -25.50 1.15 7.96
N MET A 150 -24.76 2.26 8.14
CA MET A 150 -24.48 3.23 7.09
C MET A 150 -23.20 2.93 6.30
N GLY A 151 -22.48 1.83 6.61
CA GLY A 151 -21.21 1.48 5.95
C GLY A 151 -20.10 2.50 6.17
N LYS A 152 -20.20 3.33 7.22
CA LYS A 152 -19.17 4.30 7.58
C LYS A 152 -18.24 3.67 8.60
N GLU A 153 -16.94 3.80 8.39
CA GLU A 153 -15.99 3.51 9.47
C GLU A 153 -16.29 4.44 10.65
N SER A 154 -16.55 3.85 11.82
CA SER A 154 -16.79 4.67 13.01
C SER A 154 -15.46 5.30 13.40
N ALA A 155 -15.33 6.59 13.22
CA ALA A 155 -14.26 7.37 13.83
C ALA A 155 -14.29 7.11 15.33
N GLY A 156 -13.26 6.44 15.86
CA GLY A 156 -13.15 6.01 17.25
C GLY A 156 -13.35 7.16 18.22
N GLY A 157 -13.96 6.89 19.35
CA GLY A 157 -14.20 7.84 20.43
C GLY A 157 -15.59 7.68 21.04
N GLY A 158 -15.77 6.66 21.87
CA GLY A 158 -17.06 6.43 22.53
C GLY A 158 -17.11 5.16 23.39
N SER A 159 -16.03 4.39 23.45
CA SER A 159 -15.89 3.27 24.39
C SER A 159 -15.36 3.80 25.72
N THR A 160 -15.94 3.35 26.83
CA THR A 160 -15.43 3.69 28.18
C THR A 160 -14.14 2.94 28.49
N ILE A 161 -13.37 3.38 29.46
CA ILE A 161 -12.18 2.67 29.98
C ILE A 161 -12.55 1.23 30.35
N THR A 162 -13.70 1.02 31.00
CA THR A 162 -14.20 -0.33 31.34
C THR A 162 -14.39 -1.19 30.09
N GLN A 163 -14.98 -0.64 29.02
CA GLN A 163 -15.17 -1.36 27.77
C GLN A 163 -13.83 -1.63 27.05
N GLN A 164 -12.88 -0.70 27.10
CA GLN A 164 -11.55 -0.90 26.54
C GLN A 164 -10.79 -1.99 27.29
N TYR A 165 -10.81 -1.99 28.62
CA TYR A 165 -10.22 -3.05 29.42
C TYR A 165 -10.80 -4.41 29.08
N VAL A 166 -12.15 -4.52 29.06
CA VAL A 166 -12.85 -5.77 28.73
C VAL A 166 -12.52 -6.23 27.30
N LYS A 167 -12.53 -5.32 26.33
CA LYS A 167 -12.16 -5.60 24.95
C LYS A 167 -10.73 -6.15 24.87
N ASN A 168 -9.80 -5.42 25.45
CA ASN A 168 -8.37 -5.68 25.30
C ASN A 168 -7.90 -6.93 26.04
N VAL A 169 -8.55 -7.26 27.17
CA VAL A 169 -8.09 -8.28 28.10
C VAL A 169 -8.92 -9.57 28.01
N LEU A 170 -10.23 -9.46 27.73
CA LEU A 170 -11.16 -10.56 27.96
C LEU A 170 -11.86 -11.07 26.69
N VAL A 171 -11.96 -10.29 25.62
CA VAL A 171 -12.84 -10.60 24.49
C VAL A 171 -12.12 -10.61 23.14
N GLY A 172 -10.92 -10.01 23.04
CA GLY A 172 -10.15 -9.92 21.79
C GLY A 172 -10.72 -8.93 20.75
N ASP A 173 -10.06 -8.83 19.60
CA ASP A 173 -10.30 -7.77 18.60
C ASP A 173 -11.27 -8.12 17.46
N LYS A 174 -11.89 -9.32 17.44
CA LYS A 174 -12.84 -9.70 16.38
C LYS A 174 -13.96 -8.68 16.21
N ARG A 175 -14.14 -8.15 15.03
CA ARG A 175 -15.28 -7.27 14.67
C ARG A 175 -16.56 -8.08 14.46
N SER A 176 -17.24 -8.51 15.53
CA SER A 176 -18.53 -9.18 15.46
C SER A 176 -19.56 -8.56 16.40
N ILE A 177 -20.84 -8.68 16.07
CA ILE A 177 -21.95 -8.21 16.94
C ILE A 177 -21.97 -9.01 18.24
N ASP A 178 -21.68 -10.31 18.21
CA ASP A 178 -21.60 -11.18 19.38
C ASP A 178 -20.51 -10.70 20.35
N ARG A 179 -19.33 -10.39 19.85
CA ARG A 179 -18.25 -9.80 20.63
C ARG A 179 -18.68 -8.49 21.31
N LYS A 180 -19.30 -7.58 20.56
CA LYS A 180 -19.72 -6.29 21.12
C LYS A 180 -20.80 -6.47 22.18
N LEU A 181 -21.65 -7.48 22.07
CA LEU A 181 -22.62 -7.84 23.10
C LEU A 181 -21.94 -8.41 24.35
N ARG A 182 -20.95 -9.30 24.19
CA ARG A 182 -20.15 -9.84 25.33
C ARG A 182 -19.40 -8.72 26.04
N GLU A 183 -18.71 -7.84 25.29
CA GLU A 183 -18.03 -6.66 25.83
C GLU A 183 -18.99 -5.82 26.68
N LEU A 184 -20.19 -5.54 26.17
CA LEU A 184 -21.20 -4.76 26.91
C LEU A 184 -21.65 -5.46 28.19
N VAL A 185 -21.93 -6.77 28.15
CA VAL A 185 -22.36 -7.57 29.29
C VAL A 185 -21.29 -7.63 30.37
N ILE A 186 -20.04 -7.93 29.98
CA ILE A 186 -18.92 -8.02 30.92
C ILE A 186 -18.61 -6.64 31.52
N SER A 187 -18.61 -5.58 30.71
CA SER A 187 -18.40 -4.21 31.19
C SER A 187 -19.45 -3.74 32.18
N ALA A 188 -20.71 -4.08 31.94
CA ALA A 188 -21.81 -3.74 32.85
C ALA A 188 -21.71 -4.52 34.18
N LYS A 189 -21.30 -5.81 34.12
CA LYS A 189 -21.10 -6.64 35.30
C LYS A 189 -19.88 -6.19 36.11
N MET A 190 -18.77 -5.93 35.43
CA MET A 190 -17.52 -5.43 36.03
C MET A 190 -17.73 -4.09 36.74
N ALA A 191 -18.42 -3.13 36.09
CA ALA A 191 -18.73 -1.83 36.68
C ALA A 191 -19.61 -1.91 37.95
N ARG A 192 -20.33 -3.03 38.17
CA ARG A 192 -21.13 -3.28 39.35
C ARG A 192 -20.36 -4.02 40.46
N GLU A 193 -19.44 -4.90 40.08
CA GLU A 193 -18.74 -5.80 41.00
C GLU A 193 -17.40 -5.21 41.46
N TRP A 194 -16.77 -4.32 40.65
CA TRP A 194 -15.50 -3.69 40.94
C TRP A 194 -15.66 -2.20 41.25
N SER A 195 -14.81 -1.66 42.12
CA SER A 195 -14.72 -0.21 42.28
C SER A 195 -14.16 0.46 41.04
N LYS A 196 -14.46 1.74 40.82
CA LYS A 196 -13.89 2.52 39.72
C LYS A 196 -12.36 2.58 39.81
N ASP A 197 -11.82 2.66 41.01
CA ASP A 197 -10.39 2.67 41.24
C ASP A 197 -9.73 1.33 40.90
N ASP A 198 -10.40 0.18 41.20
CA ASP A 198 -9.90 -1.13 40.81
C ASP A 198 -9.91 -1.31 39.28
N ILE A 199 -10.94 -0.81 38.60
CA ILE A 199 -11.02 -0.83 37.15
C ILE A 199 -9.93 0.02 36.53
N LEU A 200 -9.69 1.23 37.05
CA LEU A 200 -8.63 2.13 36.56
C LEU A 200 -7.25 1.54 36.82
N ALA A 201 -7.01 0.96 37.99
CA ALA A 201 -5.77 0.28 38.31
C ALA A 201 -5.49 -0.88 37.36
N ALA A 202 -6.49 -1.74 37.15
CA ALA A 202 -6.38 -2.86 36.22
C ALA A 202 -6.11 -2.39 34.76
N TYR A 203 -6.80 -1.35 34.31
CA TYR A 203 -6.58 -0.76 33.00
C TYR A 203 -5.18 -0.23 32.84
N LEU A 204 -4.71 0.64 33.76
CA LEU A 204 -3.40 1.26 33.70
C LEU A 204 -2.23 0.25 33.83
N ASN A 205 -2.45 -0.88 34.52
CA ASN A 205 -1.44 -1.94 34.63
C ASN A 205 -1.43 -2.93 33.46
N THR A 206 -2.39 -2.85 32.53
CA THR A 206 -2.52 -3.88 31.48
C THR A 206 -2.51 -3.36 30.07
N ILE A 207 -2.94 -2.11 29.84
CA ILE A 207 -3.03 -1.57 28.49
C ILE A 207 -1.65 -1.43 27.85
N TYR A 208 -1.61 -1.60 26.53
CA TYR A 208 -0.41 -1.42 25.72
C TYR A 208 -0.19 0.06 25.38
N PHE A 209 1.03 0.57 25.65
CA PHE A 209 1.44 1.94 25.39
C PHE A 209 2.37 2.11 24.19
N GLY A 210 2.70 1.06 23.47
CA GLY A 210 3.76 1.07 22.46
C GLY A 210 5.12 0.63 23.03
N ARG A 211 6.12 0.51 22.15
CA ARG A 211 7.51 0.17 22.53
C ARG A 211 7.65 -1.11 23.38
N GLY A 212 6.73 -2.07 23.21
CA GLY A 212 6.69 -3.29 24.02
C GLY A 212 6.23 -3.06 25.48
N ALA A 213 5.77 -1.87 25.84
CA ALA A 213 5.39 -1.51 27.21
C ALA A 213 3.91 -1.85 27.50
N TYR A 214 3.69 -2.85 28.34
CA TYR A 214 2.38 -3.20 28.89
C TYR A 214 2.26 -2.69 30.32
N GLY A 215 1.30 -1.81 30.56
CA GLY A 215 1.08 -1.10 31.80
C GLY A 215 1.90 0.19 31.93
N ILE A 216 1.39 1.10 32.77
CA ILE A 216 1.88 2.46 32.91
C ILE A 216 3.32 2.54 33.47
N ALA A 217 3.72 1.58 34.33
CA ALA A 217 5.09 1.56 34.88
C ALA A 217 6.11 1.20 33.81
N ALA A 218 5.81 0.20 32.97
CA ALA A 218 6.65 -0.15 31.83
C ALA A 218 6.71 0.99 30.80
N ALA A 219 5.58 1.67 30.56
CA ALA A 219 5.51 2.81 29.66
C ALA A 219 6.34 4.01 30.18
N SER A 220 6.25 4.31 31.47
CA SER A 220 7.07 5.36 32.11
C SER A 220 8.56 5.13 31.87
N ASN A 221 9.00 3.89 32.02
CA ASN A 221 10.40 3.54 31.81
C ASN A 221 10.77 3.60 30.30
N ALA A 222 9.90 3.07 29.41
CA ALA A 222 10.17 3.00 27.97
C ALA A 222 10.19 4.37 27.26
N TYR A 223 9.46 5.35 27.78
CA TYR A 223 9.34 6.68 27.19
C TYR A 223 10.19 7.75 27.86
N PHE A 224 10.47 7.60 29.18
CA PHE A 224 11.08 8.65 29.98
C PHE A 224 12.22 8.19 30.89
N ASP A 225 12.50 6.88 30.94
CA ASP A 225 13.52 6.27 31.82
C ASP A 225 13.33 6.68 33.29
N LYS A 226 12.07 6.70 33.74
CA LYS A 226 11.66 7.14 35.07
C LYS A 226 10.67 6.19 35.71
N PRO A 227 10.64 6.06 37.06
CA PRO A 227 9.52 5.43 37.75
C PRO A 227 8.25 6.25 37.58
N VAL A 228 7.11 5.57 37.50
CA VAL A 228 5.80 6.21 37.26
C VAL A 228 5.44 7.32 38.24
N SER A 229 5.96 7.24 39.48
CA SER A 229 5.75 8.23 40.53
C SER A 229 6.42 9.58 40.26
N GLU A 230 7.36 9.63 39.32
CA GLU A 230 8.17 10.84 38.99
C GLU A 230 7.74 11.49 37.69
N LEU A 231 6.69 10.95 37.01
CA LEU A 231 6.17 11.52 35.78
C LEU A 231 5.59 12.93 36.02
N SER A 232 5.96 13.88 35.17
CA SER A 232 5.33 15.20 35.12
C SER A 232 3.94 15.17 34.46
N VAL A 233 3.22 16.30 34.47
CA VAL A 233 1.92 16.43 33.77
C VAL A 233 2.09 16.23 32.27
N GLU A 234 3.14 16.86 31.70
CA GLU A 234 3.47 16.81 30.29
C GLU A 234 3.78 15.37 29.84
N GLU A 235 4.55 14.65 30.63
CA GLU A 235 4.94 13.26 30.38
C GLU A 235 3.74 12.32 30.53
N GLY A 236 2.90 12.51 31.55
CA GLY A 236 1.64 11.79 31.70
C GLY A 236 0.69 11.98 30.51
N ALA A 237 0.64 13.20 29.96
CA ALA A 237 -0.16 13.51 28.79
C ALA A 237 0.38 12.86 27.50
N VAL A 238 1.71 12.68 27.37
CA VAL A 238 2.29 11.88 26.26
C VAL A 238 1.85 10.43 26.36
N LEU A 239 2.02 9.80 27.53
CA LEU A 239 1.59 8.42 27.73
C LEU A 239 0.09 8.24 27.49
N ALA A 240 -0.76 9.17 27.94
CA ALA A 240 -2.19 9.15 27.66
C ALA A 240 -2.49 9.28 26.14
N SER A 241 -1.67 10.02 25.42
CA SER A 241 -1.85 10.25 23.99
C SER A 241 -1.57 9.01 23.14
N VAL A 242 -0.52 8.26 23.44
CA VAL A 242 -0.13 7.07 22.67
C VAL A 242 -1.11 5.90 22.81
N ILE A 243 -1.93 5.84 23.87
CA ILE A 243 -2.92 4.76 24.09
C ILE A 243 -3.83 4.54 22.88
N GLN A 244 -4.23 5.60 22.20
CA GLN A 244 -5.18 5.53 21.09
C GLN A 244 -4.67 4.68 19.93
N SER A 245 -3.39 4.81 19.58
CA SER A 245 -2.74 4.10 18.48
C SER A 245 -1.23 4.09 18.73
N PRO A 246 -0.72 3.18 19.57
CA PRO A 246 0.63 3.26 20.11
C PRO A 246 1.75 3.25 19.04
N SER A 247 1.61 2.42 18.00
CA SER A 247 2.60 2.34 16.93
C SER A 247 2.57 3.54 15.98
N PHE A 248 1.38 4.10 15.73
CA PHE A 248 1.22 5.28 14.86
C PHE A 248 1.64 6.57 15.56
N LEU A 249 1.39 6.67 16.87
CA LEU A 249 1.68 7.86 17.70
C LEU A 249 3.02 7.75 18.44
N ASP A 250 3.92 6.84 18.00
CA ASP A 250 5.28 6.86 18.52
C ASP A 250 6.01 8.13 18.04
N PRO A 251 6.72 8.85 18.93
CA PRO A 251 7.38 10.11 18.57
C PRO A 251 8.47 9.97 17.51
N GLU A 252 9.06 8.79 17.33
CA GLU A 252 10.03 8.54 16.26
C GLU A 252 9.35 8.33 14.88
N THR A 253 8.09 7.91 14.89
CA THR A 253 7.34 7.62 13.66
C THR A 253 6.50 8.80 13.23
N ASN A 254 5.81 9.48 14.17
CA ASN A 254 4.88 10.56 13.85
C ASN A 254 4.73 11.58 14.98
N LEU A 255 5.79 12.35 15.18
CA LEU A 255 5.85 13.35 16.25
C LEU A 255 4.74 14.40 16.14
N SER A 256 4.40 14.85 14.93
CA SER A 256 3.38 15.88 14.73
C SER A 256 1.98 15.41 15.12
N ALA A 257 1.62 14.19 14.79
CA ALA A 257 0.34 13.60 15.21
C ALA A 257 0.29 13.38 16.73
N LEU A 258 1.39 12.94 17.33
CA LEU A 258 1.50 12.81 18.78
C LEU A 258 1.34 14.16 19.47
N GLN A 259 2.00 15.21 19.02
CA GLN A 259 1.88 16.56 19.58
C GLN A 259 0.45 17.10 19.48
N ALA A 260 -0.22 16.89 18.35
CA ALA A 260 -1.62 17.29 18.20
C ALA A 260 -2.55 16.53 19.18
N ARG A 261 -2.25 15.26 19.43
CA ARG A 261 -3.01 14.44 20.40
C ARG A 261 -2.69 14.85 21.84
N TRP A 262 -1.44 15.18 22.14
CA TRP A 262 -0.99 15.70 23.43
C TRP A 262 -1.71 17.02 23.78
N ASP A 263 -1.80 17.95 22.83
CA ASP A 263 -2.58 19.18 22.97
C ASP A 263 -4.07 18.89 23.28
N TYR A 264 -4.66 17.89 22.62
CA TYR A 264 -6.03 17.46 22.89
C TYR A 264 -6.21 16.95 24.34
N VAL A 265 -5.24 16.16 24.82
CA VAL A 265 -5.26 15.61 26.20
C VAL A 265 -5.18 16.74 27.22
N LEU A 266 -4.22 17.65 27.11
CA LEU A 266 -4.06 18.77 28.04
C LEU A 266 -5.25 19.72 28.03
N ASN A 267 -5.81 20.01 26.84
CA ASN A 267 -7.03 20.83 26.75
C ASN A 267 -8.21 20.14 27.44
N GLY A 268 -8.33 18.83 27.34
CA GLY A 268 -9.32 18.05 28.04
C GLY A 268 -9.15 18.05 29.57
N MET A 269 -7.90 18.08 30.06
CA MET A 269 -7.61 18.23 31.51
C MET A 269 -8.06 19.61 32.02
N VAL A 270 -7.91 20.67 31.20
CA VAL A 270 -8.47 21.99 31.53
C VAL A 270 -10.00 21.96 31.61
N GLU A 271 -10.66 21.28 30.66
CA GLU A 271 -12.13 21.11 30.69
C GLU A 271 -12.62 20.31 31.90
N LEU A 272 -11.84 19.32 32.35
CA LEU A 272 -12.12 18.54 33.57
C LEU A 272 -11.79 19.31 34.87
N GLY A 273 -11.09 20.43 34.79
CA GLY A 273 -10.66 21.23 35.94
C GLY A 273 -9.49 20.65 36.69
N SER A 274 -8.78 19.66 36.16
CA SER A 274 -7.57 19.07 36.77
C SER A 274 -6.30 19.81 36.33
N LEU A 275 -6.38 20.74 35.37
CA LEU A 275 -5.30 21.62 34.96
C LEU A 275 -5.82 23.05 34.79
N THR A 276 -5.04 24.06 35.22
CA THR A 276 -5.43 25.45 34.94
C THR A 276 -5.06 25.84 33.49
N LYS A 277 -5.81 26.79 32.94
CA LYS A 277 -5.48 27.30 31.58
C LYS A 277 -4.09 27.95 31.57
N THR A 278 -3.69 28.63 32.64
CA THR A 278 -2.39 29.30 32.75
C THR A 278 -1.25 28.30 32.72
N ASP A 279 -1.37 27.19 33.45
CA ASP A 279 -0.36 26.13 33.48
C ASP A 279 -0.31 25.44 32.10
N ARG A 280 -1.47 25.16 31.52
CA ARG A 280 -1.55 24.58 30.15
C ARG A 280 -0.81 25.43 29.10
N ASP A 281 -1.02 26.74 29.14
CA ASP A 281 -0.43 27.66 28.15
C ASP A 281 1.11 27.79 28.33
N ALA A 282 1.64 27.41 29.49
CA ALA A 282 3.08 27.40 29.80
C ALA A 282 3.77 26.06 29.46
N MET A 283 3.01 24.97 29.25
CA MET A 283 3.55 23.64 28.99
C MET A 283 4.18 23.50 27.62
N GLN A 284 5.27 22.76 27.57
CA GLN A 284 5.97 22.39 26.35
C GLN A 284 6.00 20.87 26.22
N PHE A 285 6.04 20.38 24.97
CA PHE A 285 6.14 18.95 24.72
C PHE A 285 7.47 18.43 25.31
N PRO A 286 7.44 17.37 26.16
CA PRO A 286 8.61 16.90 26.86
C PRO A 286 9.58 16.16 25.92
N VAL A 287 10.83 16.07 26.35
CA VAL A 287 11.82 15.22 25.68
C VAL A 287 11.47 13.77 25.97
N VAL A 288 11.26 13.00 24.91
CA VAL A 288 11.00 11.56 24.99
C VAL A 288 12.31 10.81 24.76
N ALA A 289 12.59 9.79 25.57
CA ALA A 289 13.74 8.94 25.40
C ALA A 289 13.69 8.24 24.03
N PRO A 290 14.83 7.99 23.36
CA PRO A 290 14.88 7.15 22.19
C PRO A 290 14.24 5.78 22.49
N ALA A 291 13.54 5.19 21.52
CA ALA A 291 13.00 3.87 21.73
C ALA A 291 14.15 2.92 22.06
N ASN A 292 14.17 2.41 23.30
CA ASN A 292 15.04 1.28 23.64
C ASN A 292 14.54 0.10 22.82
N ARG A 293 15.06 -0.04 21.60
CA ARG A 293 14.82 -1.22 20.79
C ARG A 293 15.51 -2.37 21.51
N PRO A 294 14.76 -3.37 22.03
CA PRO A 294 15.41 -4.56 22.61
C PRO A 294 16.29 -5.15 21.53
N THR A 295 17.58 -5.18 21.79
CA THR A 295 18.62 -5.41 20.80
C THR A 295 18.59 -6.81 20.19
N ASP A 296 17.88 -7.82 20.72
CA ASP A 296 18.22 -9.20 20.31
C ASP A 296 17.10 -10.16 19.90
N LEU A 297 15.84 -9.93 20.20
CA LEU A 297 14.81 -10.93 19.86
C LEU A 297 13.66 -10.44 18.97
N ASN A 298 13.48 -9.12 18.88
CA ASN A 298 12.45 -8.50 18.04
C ASN A 298 12.99 -7.89 16.74
N GLN A 299 14.28 -7.72 16.61
CA GLN A 299 14.91 -7.34 15.35
C GLN A 299 15.24 -8.61 14.57
N ALA A 300 14.76 -8.71 13.33
CA ALA A 300 15.41 -9.54 12.35
C ALA A 300 16.69 -8.76 11.98
N PRO A 301 17.88 -9.23 12.38
CA PRO A 301 19.11 -8.61 11.91
C PRO A 301 19.18 -8.83 10.41
N GLY A 302 19.54 -7.81 9.65
CA GLY A 302 19.63 -7.93 8.21
C GLY A 302 18.36 -7.52 7.47
N PRO A 303 18.31 -7.76 6.16
CA PRO A 303 17.28 -7.25 5.25
C PRO A 303 15.86 -7.72 5.57
N GLU A 304 15.70 -8.84 6.31
CA GLU A 304 14.41 -9.36 6.75
C GLU A 304 13.68 -8.40 7.71
N GLY A 305 14.41 -7.49 8.37
CA GLY A 305 13.82 -6.46 9.23
C GLY A 305 12.89 -5.52 8.47
N HIS A 306 13.22 -5.15 7.24
CA HIS A 306 12.35 -4.36 6.38
C HIS A 306 11.06 -5.10 6.04
N ILE A 307 11.14 -6.40 5.70
CA ILE A 307 9.96 -7.23 5.42
C ILE A 307 9.07 -7.29 6.67
N LYS A 308 9.66 -7.53 7.84
CA LYS A 308 8.93 -7.53 9.12
C LYS A 308 8.21 -6.20 9.34
N THR A 309 8.85 -5.07 9.08
CA THR A 309 8.26 -3.74 9.20
C THR A 309 7.03 -3.58 8.28
N GLN A 310 7.11 -4.02 7.02
CA GLN A 310 5.98 -3.98 6.09
C GLN A 310 4.85 -4.92 6.55
N VAL A 311 5.17 -6.12 7.04
CA VAL A 311 4.19 -7.06 7.60
C VAL A 311 3.46 -6.46 8.80
N LEU A 312 4.16 -5.82 9.74
CA LEU A 312 3.55 -5.18 10.91
C LEU A 312 2.63 -4.01 10.51
N LYS A 313 3.06 -3.21 9.53
CA LYS A 313 2.23 -2.13 8.96
C LYS A 313 0.94 -2.69 8.34
N GLU A 314 1.04 -3.75 7.54
CA GLU A 314 -0.10 -4.36 6.88
C GLU A 314 -1.07 -5.05 7.87
N LEU A 315 -0.55 -5.64 8.96
CA LEU A 315 -1.39 -6.15 10.07
C LEU A 315 -2.21 -5.03 10.70
N ALA A 316 -1.59 -3.88 10.96
CA ALA A 316 -2.27 -2.71 11.53
C ALA A 316 -3.36 -2.18 10.58
N GLU A 317 -3.07 -2.08 9.27
CA GLU A 317 -4.04 -1.70 8.23
C GLU A 317 -5.20 -2.70 8.14
N ALA A 318 -4.95 -3.99 8.34
CA ALA A 318 -5.98 -5.03 8.42
C ALA A 318 -6.78 -5.00 9.74
N GLY A 319 -6.42 -4.12 10.69
CA GLY A 319 -7.08 -3.96 11.98
C GLY A 319 -6.70 -5.03 13.00
N ILE A 320 -5.59 -5.74 12.80
CA ILE A 320 -5.00 -6.64 13.79
C ILE A 320 -4.11 -5.80 14.70
N SER A 321 -4.53 -5.66 15.97
CA SER A 321 -3.84 -4.77 16.92
C SER A 321 -2.52 -5.36 17.41
N ASP A 322 -1.61 -4.47 17.85
CA ASP A 322 -0.36 -4.86 18.52
C ASP A 322 -0.62 -5.76 19.74
N GLN A 323 -1.75 -5.55 20.41
CA GLN A 323 -2.14 -6.42 21.51
C GLN A 323 -2.43 -7.85 21.03
N THR A 324 -3.24 -8.01 19.97
CA THR A 324 -3.52 -9.33 19.37
C THR A 324 -2.23 -9.99 18.90
N LEU A 325 -1.34 -9.23 18.25
CA LEU A 325 -0.04 -9.68 17.81
C LEU A 325 0.82 -10.25 18.96
N ASN A 326 0.75 -9.63 20.14
CA ASN A 326 1.57 -10.01 21.30
C ASN A 326 0.91 -11.06 22.22
N THR A 327 -0.40 -11.32 22.09
CA THR A 327 -1.11 -12.22 23.02
C THR A 327 -1.74 -13.43 22.36
N ALA A 328 -2.00 -13.42 21.05
CA ALA A 328 -2.71 -14.50 20.37
C ALA A 328 -1.81 -15.53 19.69
N GLY A 329 -0.48 -15.42 19.83
CA GLY A 329 0.47 -16.37 19.25
C GLY A 329 0.27 -16.56 17.75
N LEU A 330 0.26 -15.45 17.00
CA LEU A 330 -0.10 -15.48 15.59
C LEU A 330 0.92 -16.26 14.75
N GLN A 331 0.38 -17.04 13.84
CA GLN A 331 1.10 -17.64 12.71
C GLN A 331 0.78 -16.79 11.48
N ILE A 332 1.75 -15.99 11.04
CA ILE A 332 1.63 -15.05 9.94
C ILE A 332 2.36 -15.63 8.75
N THR A 333 1.63 -16.09 7.73
CA THR A 333 2.22 -16.56 6.48
C THR A 333 2.29 -15.40 5.50
N THR A 334 3.49 -15.06 5.07
CA THR A 334 3.73 -14.00 4.08
C THR A 334 3.61 -14.52 2.65
N THR A 335 3.76 -13.63 1.69
CA THR A 335 3.90 -13.94 0.27
C THR A 335 5.35 -14.17 -0.15
N ILE A 336 6.33 -13.83 0.71
CA ILE A 336 7.76 -13.95 0.41
C ILE A 336 8.13 -15.39 0.07
N ASP A 337 8.53 -15.61 -1.17
CA ASP A 337 9.01 -16.90 -1.66
C ASP A 337 10.48 -17.12 -1.25
N PRO A 338 10.82 -18.22 -0.58
CA PRO A 338 12.19 -18.45 -0.10
C PRO A 338 13.23 -18.46 -1.24
N VAL A 339 12.86 -18.96 -2.42
CA VAL A 339 13.77 -19.07 -3.58
C VAL A 339 13.99 -17.71 -4.22
N ALA A 340 12.91 -16.93 -4.38
CA ALA A 340 12.98 -15.58 -4.92
C ALA A 340 13.74 -14.64 -3.97
N GLN A 341 13.50 -14.73 -2.68
CA GLN A 341 14.20 -13.91 -1.67
C GLN A 341 15.71 -14.23 -1.65
N GLU A 342 16.10 -15.50 -1.63
CA GLU A 342 17.52 -15.88 -1.67
C GLU A 342 18.18 -15.48 -2.99
N ALA A 343 17.44 -15.53 -4.13
CA ALA A 343 17.95 -15.06 -5.41
C ALA A 343 18.24 -13.55 -5.40
N ALA A 344 17.34 -12.75 -4.79
CA ALA A 344 17.54 -11.30 -4.63
C ALA A 344 18.74 -11.01 -3.72
N LEU A 345 18.85 -11.66 -2.57
CA LEU A 345 19.97 -11.50 -1.65
C LEU A 345 21.30 -11.90 -2.29
N ASN A 346 21.31 -13.00 -3.06
CA ASN A 346 22.50 -13.44 -3.79
C ASN A 346 22.90 -12.44 -4.89
N ALA A 347 21.93 -11.85 -5.61
CA ALA A 347 22.18 -10.83 -6.61
C ALA A 347 22.87 -9.60 -6.01
N VAL A 348 22.34 -9.11 -4.89
CA VAL A 348 22.90 -7.96 -4.17
C VAL A 348 24.32 -8.26 -3.70
N ARG A 349 24.53 -9.37 -2.98
CA ARG A 349 25.86 -9.76 -2.46
C ARG A 349 26.90 -9.86 -3.56
N ARG A 350 26.58 -10.52 -4.67
CA ARG A 350 27.53 -10.72 -5.79
C ARG A 350 27.90 -9.45 -6.52
N ASN A 351 26.94 -8.54 -6.68
CA ASN A 351 27.13 -7.38 -7.55
C ASN A 351 27.58 -6.13 -6.79
N LEU A 352 27.50 -6.12 -5.46
CA LEU A 352 28.05 -5.05 -4.61
C LEU A 352 29.35 -5.46 -3.92
N GLU A 353 29.76 -6.74 -3.99
CA GLU A 353 31.04 -7.17 -3.42
C GLU A 353 32.21 -6.47 -4.12
N GLY A 354 32.96 -5.67 -3.37
CA GLY A 354 34.10 -4.91 -3.88
C GLY A 354 33.74 -3.58 -4.58
N GLU A 355 32.45 -3.23 -4.65
CA GLU A 355 31.99 -1.91 -5.10
C GLU A 355 32.10 -0.86 -3.96
N PRO A 356 32.02 0.45 -4.25
CA PRO A 356 32.08 1.50 -3.24
C PRO A 356 31.06 1.30 -2.09
N GLU A 357 31.52 1.50 -0.85
CA GLU A 357 30.73 1.26 0.36
C GLU A 357 29.53 2.22 0.53
N ASP A 358 29.50 3.34 -0.17
CA ASP A 358 28.41 4.31 -0.17
C ASP A 358 27.26 3.92 -1.10
N LEU A 359 27.45 2.95 -1.98
CA LEU A 359 26.37 2.44 -2.83
C LEU A 359 25.29 1.76 -2.00
N ARG A 360 24.06 2.02 -2.40
CA ARG A 360 22.84 1.42 -1.86
C ARG A 360 22.04 0.80 -2.98
N THR A 361 21.29 -0.25 -2.65
CA THR A 361 20.43 -0.93 -3.62
C THR A 361 19.12 -1.34 -2.99
N ALA A 362 18.11 -1.50 -3.81
CA ALA A 362 16.86 -2.13 -3.43
C ALA A 362 16.37 -3.04 -4.55
N VAL A 363 15.76 -4.16 -4.16
CA VAL A 363 15.19 -5.17 -5.06
C VAL A 363 13.80 -5.53 -4.57
N VAL A 364 12.80 -5.45 -5.45
CA VAL A 364 11.44 -5.90 -5.16
C VAL A 364 10.94 -6.76 -6.31
N SER A 365 10.44 -7.94 -5.98
CA SER A 365 9.79 -8.86 -6.92
C SER A 365 8.34 -9.10 -6.52
N ILE A 366 7.41 -9.02 -7.48
CA ILE A 366 5.96 -9.14 -7.27
C ILE A 366 5.40 -10.16 -8.26
N ASP A 367 4.53 -11.05 -7.77
CA ASP A 367 3.69 -11.91 -8.63
C ASP A 367 2.60 -11.06 -9.30
N PRO A 368 2.60 -10.94 -10.64
CA PRO A 368 1.61 -10.12 -11.35
C PRO A 368 0.16 -10.58 -11.20
N LYS A 369 -0.05 -11.87 -10.91
CA LYS A 369 -1.40 -12.48 -10.85
C LYS A 369 -2.06 -12.29 -9.49
N THR A 370 -1.25 -12.16 -8.42
CA THR A 370 -1.76 -12.07 -7.04
C THR A 370 -1.48 -10.71 -6.40
N GLY A 371 -0.43 -10.01 -6.81
CA GLY A 371 0.10 -8.83 -6.12
C GLY A 371 0.98 -9.19 -4.92
N GLY A 372 1.20 -10.47 -4.64
CA GLY A 372 2.11 -10.90 -3.58
C GLY A 372 3.54 -10.45 -3.82
N VAL A 373 4.18 -9.91 -2.78
CA VAL A 373 5.61 -9.58 -2.82
C VAL A 373 6.39 -10.85 -2.56
N ASP A 374 7.05 -11.38 -3.61
CA ASP A 374 7.79 -12.64 -3.56
C ASP A 374 9.22 -12.46 -3.03
N ALA A 375 9.84 -11.30 -3.31
CA ALA A 375 11.14 -10.94 -2.76
C ALA A 375 11.22 -9.45 -2.45
N TYR A 376 11.93 -9.13 -1.38
CA TYR A 376 12.06 -7.76 -0.91
C TYR A 376 13.42 -7.53 -0.23
N TYR A 377 14.17 -6.56 -0.76
CA TYR A 377 15.41 -6.09 -0.18
C TYR A 377 15.40 -4.56 -0.18
N GLY A 378 15.42 -3.94 0.98
CA GLY A 378 15.43 -2.48 1.19
C GLY A 378 16.76 -1.94 1.71
N GLY A 379 17.76 -2.80 1.90
CA GLY A 379 19.07 -2.50 2.49
C GLY A 379 19.51 -3.59 3.47
N ASP A 380 20.78 -3.60 3.87
CA ASP A 380 21.36 -4.62 4.77
C ASP A 380 20.93 -4.42 6.23
N ASP A 381 20.69 -3.18 6.65
CA ASP A 381 20.22 -2.87 8.00
C ASP A 381 18.69 -2.81 8.04
N GLY A 382 18.08 -3.89 8.45
CA GLY A 382 16.62 -4.01 8.53
C GLY A 382 15.94 -3.10 9.56
N ALA A 383 16.69 -2.40 10.38
CA ALA A 383 16.23 -1.34 11.26
C ALA A 383 16.52 0.07 10.70
N GLY A 384 17.30 0.13 9.64
CA GLY A 384 17.72 1.36 8.98
C GLY A 384 16.72 1.88 7.95
N PHE A 385 17.23 2.67 7.02
CA PHE A 385 16.41 3.25 5.97
C PHE A 385 16.03 2.21 4.91
N ASP A 386 14.74 2.12 4.61
CA ASP A 386 14.18 1.20 3.60
C ASP A 386 14.20 1.84 2.21
N TYR A 387 15.24 1.54 1.42
CA TYR A 387 15.40 2.07 0.06
C TYR A 387 14.33 1.57 -0.91
N ALA A 388 13.66 0.46 -0.63
CA ALA A 388 12.56 -0.01 -1.47
C ALA A 388 11.27 0.84 -1.31
N GLN A 389 11.19 1.62 -0.23
CA GLN A 389 10.12 2.59 0.05
C GLN A 389 10.55 4.04 -0.20
N ALA A 390 11.80 4.29 -0.59
CA ALA A 390 12.33 5.63 -0.82
C ALA A 390 11.76 6.27 -2.10
N PRO A 391 11.48 7.59 -2.10
CA PRO A 391 11.12 8.34 -3.30
C PRO A 391 12.38 8.59 -4.15
N LEU A 392 12.51 7.87 -5.28
CA LEU A 392 13.71 7.83 -6.13
C LEU A 392 13.39 8.19 -7.59
N GLN A 393 14.28 8.91 -8.27
CA GLN A 393 14.06 9.27 -9.68
C GLN A 393 14.33 8.07 -10.60
N THR A 394 13.35 7.75 -11.45
CA THR A 394 13.33 6.53 -12.26
C THR A 394 14.09 6.64 -13.58
N GLY A 395 14.36 7.88 -14.03
CA GLY A 395 14.98 8.10 -15.32
C GLY A 395 14.21 7.42 -16.46
N SER A 396 14.92 6.90 -17.42
CA SER A 396 14.34 6.30 -18.63
C SER A 396 13.42 5.09 -18.43
N ALA A 397 13.36 4.51 -17.23
CA ALA A 397 12.36 3.46 -16.95
C ALA A 397 10.92 4.01 -17.05
N PHE A 398 10.74 5.32 -16.83
CA PHE A 398 9.44 5.98 -16.94
C PHE A 398 8.93 6.14 -18.37
N LYS A 399 9.78 6.01 -19.41
CA LYS A 399 9.37 6.05 -20.83
C LYS A 399 8.31 5.00 -21.17
N VAL A 400 8.24 3.93 -20.41
CA VAL A 400 7.22 2.89 -20.58
C VAL A 400 5.82 3.49 -20.41
N PHE A 401 5.60 4.37 -19.44
CA PHE A 401 4.32 5.04 -19.24
C PHE A 401 4.03 6.08 -20.34
N GLY A 402 5.09 6.68 -20.92
CA GLY A 402 4.96 7.48 -22.13
C GLY A 402 4.47 6.67 -23.34
N LEU A 403 4.90 5.40 -23.45
CA LEU A 403 4.39 4.49 -24.47
C LEU A 403 2.95 4.03 -24.15
N VAL A 404 2.61 3.74 -22.89
CA VAL A 404 1.24 3.42 -22.47
C VAL A 404 0.30 4.55 -22.87
N ALA A 405 0.61 5.79 -22.51
CA ALA A 405 -0.19 6.97 -22.86
C ALA A 405 -0.37 7.13 -24.37
N ALA A 406 0.68 6.91 -25.16
CA ALA A 406 0.62 6.97 -26.62
C ALA A 406 -0.30 5.92 -27.22
N LEU A 407 -0.20 4.67 -26.73
CA LEU A 407 -1.07 3.56 -27.20
C LEU A 407 -2.54 3.78 -26.80
N MET A 408 -2.81 4.40 -25.65
CA MET A 408 -4.16 4.81 -25.23
C MET A 408 -4.75 5.91 -26.16
N GLU A 409 -3.90 6.63 -26.89
CA GLU A 409 -4.27 7.64 -27.90
C GLU A 409 -4.23 7.05 -29.32
N ASP A 410 -4.33 5.74 -29.49
CA ASP A 410 -4.25 5.05 -30.78
C ASP A 410 -2.97 5.30 -31.59
N ILE A 411 -1.88 5.78 -30.95
CA ILE A 411 -0.57 5.93 -31.59
C ILE A 411 0.16 4.58 -31.61
N PRO A 412 0.29 3.91 -32.78
CA PRO A 412 0.82 2.55 -32.85
C PRO A 412 2.35 2.50 -32.65
N LEU A 413 2.87 1.31 -32.34
CA LEU A 413 4.31 1.06 -32.21
C LEU A 413 5.12 1.39 -33.47
N SER A 414 4.48 1.42 -34.65
CA SER A 414 5.06 1.81 -35.93
C SER A 414 5.20 3.32 -36.13
N ALA A 415 4.56 4.16 -35.30
CA ALA A 415 4.69 5.60 -35.37
C ALA A 415 6.17 6.01 -35.27
N ARG A 416 6.60 6.97 -36.10
CA ARG A 416 8.02 7.33 -36.26
C ARG A 416 8.28 8.74 -35.75
N PHE A 417 9.31 8.86 -34.92
CA PHE A 417 9.77 10.12 -34.35
C PHE A 417 11.25 10.35 -34.68
N ASP A 418 11.61 11.62 -34.91
CA ASP A 418 12.99 12.03 -35.11
C ASP A 418 13.78 11.90 -33.80
N SER A 419 15.01 11.45 -33.89
CA SER A 419 15.92 11.24 -32.76
C SER A 419 17.06 12.30 -32.70
N SER A 420 17.03 13.31 -33.55
CA SER A 420 17.97 14.43 -33.46
C SER A 420 17.76 15.27 -32.21
N PRO A 421 18.76 15.98 -31.67
CA PRO A 421 18.60 16.90 -30.56
C PRO A 421 17.48 17.92 -30.82
N LEU A 422 16.78 18.35 -29.77
CA LEU A 422 15.76 19.40 -29.86
C LEU A 422 15.96 20.42 -28.74
N THR A 423 15.67 21.68 -29.02
CA THR A 423 15.74 22.75 -28.04
C THR A 423 14.34 23.27 -27.73
N ILE A 424 13.94 23.24 -26.45
CA ILE A 424 12.65 23.70 -25.94
C ILE A 424 12.92 24.72 -24.83
N ASN A 425 12.39 25.91 -24.95
CA ASN A 425 12.58 27.01 -23.98
C ASN A 425 14.05 27.25 -23.59
N GLY A 426 14.97 27.12 -24.56
CA GLY A 426 16.40 27.32 -24.33
C GLY A 426 17.15 26.11 -23.78
N VAL A 427 16.45 25.02 -23.40
CA VAL A 427 17.07 23.77 -22.95
C VAL A 427 17.21 22.81 -24.12
N THR A 428 18.42 22.33 -24.36
CA THR A 428 18.71 21.34 -25.43
C THR A 428 18.63 19.93 -24.85
N ILE A 429 17.74 19.13 -25.39
CA ILE A 429 17.55 17.71 -25.05
C ILE A 429 18.29 16.88 -26.07
N GLY A 430 19.19 16.04 -25.58
CA GLY A 430 19.97 15.08 -26.38
C GLY A 430 19.77 13.63 -25.90
N ASN A 431 20.34 12.71 -26.64
CA ASN A 431 20.43 11.30 -26.27
C ASN A 431 21.80 10.99 -25.64
N VAL A 432 21.84 10.00 -24.76
CA VAL A 432 23.11 9.54 -24.14
C VAL A 432 24.11 9.15 -25.25
N GLY A 433 25.36 9.61 -25.14
CA GLY A 433 26.39 9.35 -26.12
C GLY A 433 26.14 9.94 -27.53
N GLY A 434 25.15 10.81 -27.70
CA GLY A 434 24.74 11.36 -28.99
C GLY A 434 24.04 10.32 -29.89
N GLU A 435 23.53 9.23 -29.34
CA GLU A 435 22.92 8.14 -30.11
C GLU A 435 21.70 8.64 -30.93
N SER A 436 21.61 8.15 -32.16
CA SER A 436 20.51 8.50 -33.06
C SER A 436 20.15 7.32 -33.97
N CYS A 437 18.87 7.21 -34.29
CA CYS A 437 18.35 6.29 -35.32
C CYS A 437 17.77 7.05 -36.52
N GLY A 438 18.04 8.36 -36.61
CA GLY A 438 17.33 9.22 -37.55
C GLY A 438 15.82 9.27 -37.20
N ARG A 439 14.96 8.93 -38.13
CA ARG A 439 13.50 8.83 -37.88
C ARG A 439 13.09 7.37 -37.77
N CYS A 440 13.08 6.84 -36.56
CA CYS A 440 12.73 5.44 -36.29
C CYS A 440 11.37 5.27 -35.64
N THR A 441 10.91 4.03 -35.56
CA THR A 441 9.66 3.68 -34.87
C THR A 441 9.77 3.92 -33.37
N ILE A 442 8.64 4.12 -32.69
CA ILE A 442 8.63 4.31 -31.26
C ILE A 442 9.14 3.06 -30.52
N ALA A 443 8.88 1.86 -31.04
CA ALA A 443 9.41 0.61 -30.50
C ALA A 443 10.96 0.60 -30.56
N GLU A 444 11.57 1.01 -31.68
CA GLU A 444 13.02 1.12 -31.81
C GLU A 444 13.58 2.22 -30.89
N ALA A 445 12.89 3.35 -30.77
CA ALA A 445 13.25 4.44 -29.88
C ALA A 445 13.21 4.01 -28.40
N LEU A 446 12.23 3.18 -27.99
CA LEU A 446 12.14 2.59 -26.64
C LEU A 446 13.32 1.65 -26.39
N LYS A 447 13.61 0.76 -27.36
CA LYS A 447 14.71 -0.20 -27.26
C LYS A 447 16.06 0.51 -27.04
N ARG A 448 16.32 1.57 -27.77
CA ARG A 448 17.54 2.40 -27.64
C ARG A 448 17.43 3.45 -26.53
N SER A 449 16.30 3.54 -25.85
CA SER A 449 16.06 4.51 -24.78
C SER A 449 16.24 5.98 -25.18
N LEU A 450 15.87 6.36 -26.42
CA LEU A 450 16.11 7.70 -26.98
C LEU A 450 15.24 8.77 -26.30
N ASN A 451 15.88 9.73 -25.66
CA ASN A 451 15.20 10.84 -24.98
C ASN A 451 14.41 11.72 -25.94
N THR A 452 15.06 12.09 -27.06
CA THR A 452 14.56 13.06 -28.02
C THR A 452 13.29 12.58 -28.74
N SER A 453 13.23 11.28 -29.07
CA SER A 453 12.05 10.67 -29.70
C SER A 453 10.88 10.59 -28.74
N PHE A 454 11.13 10.22 -27.48
CA PHE A 454 10.07 10.16 -26.45
C PHE A 454 9.58 11.55 -26.03
N TYR A 455 10.45 12.54 -26.02
CA TYR A 455 10.05 13.91 -25.77
C TYR A 455 9.14 14.45 -26.89
N ARG A 456 9.47 14.14 -28.17
CA ARG A 456 8.60 14.49 -29.32
C ARG A 456 7.29 13.72 -29.30
N LEU A 457 7.28 12.45 -28.90
CA LEU A 457 6.05 11.68 -28.69
C LEU A 457 5.16 12.37 -27.67
N MET A 458 5.68 12.73 -26.50
CA MET A 458 4.93 13.45 -25.46
C MET A 458 4.36 14.76 -26.01
N LEU A 459 5.15 15.54 -26.74
CA LEU A 459 4.71 16.82 -27.35
C LEU A 459 3.64 16.61 -28.46
N SER A 460 3.53 15.43 -29.05
CA SER A 460 2.51 15.12 -30.06
C SER A 460 1.14 14.81 -29.46
N MET A 461 1.05 14.53 -28.18
CA MET A 461 -0.18 14.29 -27.44
C MET A 461 -0.70 15.60 -26.84
N GLU A 462 -1.99 15.84 -26.93
CA GLU A 462 -2.62 16.95 -26.22
C GLU A 462 -2.49 16.73 -24.71
N ASN A 463 -1.91 17.70 -23.99
CA ASN A 463 -1.60 17.58 -22.57
C ASN A 463 -0.76 16.34 -22.21
N GLY A 464 0.25 16.05 -23.04
CA GLY A 464 1.07 14.84 -22.95
C GLY A 464 1.64 14.54 -21.56
N PRO A 465 2.19 15.51 -20.80
CA PRO A 465 2.67 15.26 -19.45
C PRO A 465 1.60 14.69 -18.51
N GLN A 466 0.38 15.24 -18.52
CA GLN A 466 -0.71 14.75 -17.69
C GLN A 466 -1.12 13.32 -18.09
N LYS A 467 -1.25 13.04 -19.39
CA LYS A 467 -1.58 11.69 -19.87
C LYS A 467 -0.55 10.66 -19.45
N ILE A 468 0.73 11.03 -19.40
CA ILE A 468 1.79 10.15 -18.90
C ILE A 468 1.65 9.91 -17.39
N ALA A 469 1.31 10.94 -16.62
CA ALA A 469 1.02 10.78 -15.18
C ALA A 469 -0.19 9.86 -14.98
N ASP A 470 -1.28 10.12 -15.69
CA ASP A 470 -2.51 9.30 -15.61
C ASP A 470 -2.23 7.82 -15.99
N ALA A 471 -1.45 7.59 -17.06
CA ALA A 471 -1.04 6.25 -17.46
C ALA A 471 -0.19 5.53 -16.40
N ALA A 472 0.69 6.25 -15.72
CA ALA A 472 1.50 5.70 -14.63
C ALA A 472 0.64 5.38 -13.39
N HIS A 473 -0.32 6.24 -13.03
CA HIS A 473 -1.27 5.97 -11.95
C HIS A 473 -2.18 4.78 -12.26
N LEU A 474 -2.68 4.67 -13.48
CA LEU A 474 -3.45 3.50 -13.94
C LEU A 474 -2.62 2.21 -13.84
N ALA A 475 -1.33 2.27 -14.18
CA ALA A 475 -0.45 1.13 -14.04
C ALA A 475 -0.18 0.74 -12.58
N GLY A 476 -0.32 1.68 -11.60
CA GLY A 476 -0.17 1.36 -10.18
C GLY A 476 0.77 2.26 -9.39
N ILE A 477 1.35 3.31 -9.99
CA ILE A 477 2.06 4.34 -9.23
C ILE A 477 1.04 5.09 -8.37
N PRO A 478 1.16 5.11 -7.03
CA PRO A 478 0.17 5.75 -6.16
C PRO A 478 0.24 7.28 -6.25
N GLU A 479 -0.87 7.96 -5.98
CA GLU A 479 -0.94 9.44 -5.93
C GLU A 479 -0.16 10.03 -4.76
N HIS A 480 0.03 9.26 -3.68
CA HIS A 480 0.74 9.68 -2.48
C HIS A 480 1.69 8.59 -2.00
N ILE A 481 2.92 8.98 -1.68
CA ILE A 481 3.92 8.09 -1.07
C ILE A 481 4.56 8.76 0.14
N PRO A 482 5.00 7.99 1.14
CA PRO A 482 5.74 8.53 2.28
C PRO A 482 6.99 9.31 1.84
N GLY A 483 7.26 10.41 2.50
CA GLY A 483 8.42 11.27 2.21
C GLY A 483 8.18 12.35 1.15
N LEU A 484 6.97 12.43 0.57
CA LEU A 484 6.55 13.55 -0.26
C LEU A 484 5.34 14.24 0.35
N ASP A 485 5.41 15.56 0.50
CA ASP A 485 4.33 16.39 1.06
C ASP A 485 3.25 16.77 0.03
N TYR A 486 3.43 16.37 -1.22
CA TYR A 486 2.54 16.65 -2.35
C TYR A 486 2.29 15.38 -3.19
N PRO A 487 1.24 15.36 -4.03
CA PRO A 487 0.95 14.21 -4.88
C PRO A 487 2.12 13.85 -5.80
N THR A 488 2.36 12.56 -6.00
CA THR A 488 3.40 12.06 -6.90
C THR A 488 3.17 12.51 -8.34
N LEU A 489 4.22 12.53 -9.14
CA LEU A 489 4.17 12.88 -10.57
C LEU A 489 3.65 14.30 -10.84
N THR A 490 3.71 15.16 -9.84
CA THR A 490 3.32 16.58 -9.94
C THR A 490 4.52 17.48 -9.65
N GLN A 491 4.47 18.71 -10.15
CA GLN A 491 5.44 19.74 -9.77
C GLN A 491 4.94 20.44 -8.49
N GLU A 492 5.37 19.94 -7.32
CA GLU A 492 4.98 20.47 -6.01
C GLU A 492 3.46 20.64 -5.85
N GLY A 493 2.67 19.66 -6.34
CA GLY A 493 1.21 19.68 -6.34
C GLY A 493 0.57 20.42 -7.51
N GLY A 494 1.37 21.02 -8.41
CA GLY A 494 0.91 21.60 -9.67
C GLY A 494 0.84 20.56 -10.81
N PRO A 495 0.55 20.96 -12.04
CA PRO A 495 0.52 20.04 -13.18
C PRO A 495 1.92 19.46 -13.46
N PRO A 496 2.00 18.23 -14.00
CA PRO A 496 3.27 17.64 -14.37
C PRO A 496 3.97 18.39 -15.51
N GLU A 497 5.29 18.47 -15.43
CA GLU A 497 6.13 19.07 -16.44
C GLU A 497 6.62 18.06 -17.50
N ASN A 498 7.16 18.59 -18.62
CA ASN A 498 7.63 17.78 -19.74
C ASN A 498 8.71 16.74 -19.40
N GLY A 499 9.50 16.97 -18.34
CA GLY A 499 10.52 16.02 -17.88
C GLY A 499 9.97 14.71 -17.37
N ILE A 500 8.64 14.60 -17.12
CA ILE A 500 7.99 13.36 -16.69
C ILE A 500 8.31 12.19 -17.62
N VAL A 501 8.33 12.38 -18.94
CA VAL A 501 8.63 11.32 -19.91
C VAL A 501 10.05 10.77 -19.78
N LEU A 502 10.94 11.53 -19.15
CA LEU A 502 12.33 11.15 -18.86
C LEU A 502 12.53 10.69 -17.40
N GLY A 503 11.45 10.64 -16.60
CA GLY A 503 11.48 10.15 -15.22
C GLY A 503 12.05 11.15 -14.22
N GLN A 504 11.72 12.42 -14.35
CA GLN A 504 12.16 13.45 -13.39
C GLN A 504 11.49 13.32 -12.02
N TYR A 505 10.29 12.76 -11.94
CA TYR A 505 9.56 12.59 -10.69
C TYR A 505 9.94 11.27 -10.00
N GLN A 506 9.74 11.24 -8.69
CA GLN A 506 10.11 10.12 -7.84
C GLN A 506 9.02 9.05 -7.82
N SER A 507 9.47 7.79 -7.73
CA SER A 507 8.65 6.61 -7.44
C SER A 507 9.43 5.66 -6.56
N ARG A 508 8.74 4.79 -5.81
CA ARG A 508 9.39 3.78 -4.99
C ARG A 508 9.72 2.54 -5.83
N VAL A 509 10.68 1.74 -5.38
CA VAL A 509 11.04 0.49 -6.07
C VAL A 509 9.86 -0.48 -6.11
N ILE A 510 9.11 -0.59 -5.00
CA ILE A 510 7.89 -1.41 -4.94
C ILE A 510 6.81 -0.93 -5.92
N ASP A 511 6.66 0.39 -6.10
CA ASP A 511 5.68 0.95 -7.03
C ASP A 511 6.05 0.66 -8.49
N MET A 512 7.34 0.74 -8.83
CA MET A 512 7.81 0.40 -10.16
C MET A 512 7.66 -1.10 -10.45
N ALA A 513 7.94 -1.98 -9.48
CA ALA A 513 7.69 -3.41 -9.61
C ALA A 513 6.19 -3.71 -9.83
N SER A 514 5.30 -3.02 -9.08
CA SER A 514 3.84 -3.15 -9.17
C SER A 514 3.29 -2.64 -10.50
N ALA A 515 3.74 -1.47 -10.96
CA ALA A 515 3.29 -0.89 -12.22
C ALA A 515 3.68 -1.77 -13.44
N TYR A 516 4.87 -2.37 -13.40
CA TYR A 516 5.31 -3.32 -14.42
C TYR A 516 4.60 -4.67 -14.27
N ALA A 517 4.20 -5.10 -13.06
CA ALA A 517 3.35 -6.27 -12.83
C ALA A 517 1.97 -6.10 -13.48
N THR A 518 1.41 -4.90 -13.46
CA THR A 518 0.15 -4.59 -14.17
C THR A 518 0.29 -4.80 -15.68
N LEU A 519 1.42 -4.40 -16.27
CA LEU A 519 1.71 -4.65 -17.69
C LEU A 519 1.90 -6.15 -17.96
N ALA A 520 2.61 -6.86 -17.08
CA ALA A 520 2.80 -8.31 -17.15
C ALA A 520 1.48 -9.09 -17.12
N ASN A 521 0.48 -8.57 -16.42
CA ASN A 521 -0.86 -9.12 -16.25
C ASN A 521 -1.88 -8.51 -17.24
N SER A 522 -1.43 -8.14 -18.44
CA SER A 522 -2.26 -7.58 -19.52
C SER A 522 -3.17 -6.43 -19.04
N GLY A 523 -2.67 -5.56 -18.18
CA GLY A 523 -3.39 -4.38 -17.70
C GLY A 523 -4.30 -4.60 -16.49
N VAL A 524 -4.24 -5.75 -15.84
CA VAL A 524 -4.93 -6.04 -14.58
C VAL A 524 -4.01 -5.72 -13.41
N TYR A 525 -4.38 -4.73 -12.64
CA TYR A 525 -3.69 -4.32 -11.42
C TYR A 525 -4.05 -5.24 -10.25
N GLN A 526 -3.04 -5.62 -9.48
CA GLN A 526 -3.16 -6.27 -8.18
C GLN A 526 -2.46 -5.40 -7.14
N GLN A 527 -3.13 -5.16 -6.01
CA GLN A 527 -2.53 -4.38 -4.94
C GLN A 527 -1.36 -5.15 -4.30
N PRO A 528 -0.16 -4.57 -4.23
CA PRO A 528 0.97 -5.21 -3.55
C PRO A 528 0.66 -5.50 -2.09
N HIS A 529 1.03 -6.70 -1.62
CA HIS A 529 0.83 -7.10 -0.24
C HIS A 529 1.88 -8.14 0.19
N PHE A 530 2.14 -8.17 1.52
CA PHE A 530 3.13 -9.06 2.13
C PHE A 530 2.49 -10.22 2.88
N ILE A 531 1.22 -10.12 3.28
CA ILE A 531 0.54 -11.12 4.10
C ILE A 531 -0.45 -11.90 3.26
N ARG A 532 -0.29 -13.23 3.24
CA ARG A 532 -1.26 -14.15 2.67
C ARG A 532 -2.30 -14.60 3.68
N LYS A 533 -1.86 -14.95 4.91
CA LYS A 533 -2.74 -15.52 5.93
C LYS A 533 -2.26 -15.24 7.35
N VAL A 534 -3.20 -15.03 8.27
CA VAL A 534 -2.95 -14.89 9.71
C VAL A 534 -3.88 -15.81 10.48
N VAL A 535 -3.31 -16.64 11.34
CA VAL A 535 -4.03 -17.61 12.17
C VAL A 535 -3.57 -17.48 13.62
N THR A 536 -4.48 -17.54 14.58
CA THR A 536 -4.13 -17.58 16.02
C THR A 536 -3.60 -18.95 16.43
N ALA A 537 -3.01 -19.05 17.61
CA ALA A 537 -2.54 -20.32 18.18
C ALA A 537 -3.69 -21.35 18.32
N GLU A 538 -4.93 -20.88 18.52
CA GLU A 538 -6.13 -21.73 18.63
C GLU A 538 -6.71 -22.15 17.27
N GLY A 539 -6.09 -21.72 16.15
CA GLY A 539 -6.51 -22.07 14.80
C GLY A 539 -7.57 -21.15 14.21
N GLU A 540 -7.84 -20.00 14.84
CA GLU A 540 -8.75 -19.00 14.30
C GLU A 540 -8.09 -18.21 13.18
N VAL A 541 -8.76 -18.08 12.03
CA VAL A 541 -8.28 -17.30 10.89
C VAL A 541 -8.70 -15.85 11.07
N LEU A 542 -7.75 -14.94 11.27
CA LEU A 542 -7.97 -13.50 11.39
C LEU A 542 -7.92 -12.80 10.04
N LEU A 543 -7.06 -13.27 9.14
CA LEU A 543 -6.91 -12.77 7.78
C LEU A 543 -6.63 -13.96 6.86
N ASP A 544 -7.33 -14.00 5.73
CA ASP A 544 -7.05 -14.91 4.62
C ASP A 544 -7.29 -14.13 3.33
N ARG A 545 -6.27 -14.07 2.47
CA ARG A 545 -6.35 -13.40 1.18
C ARG A 545 -6.39 -14.42 0.06
N PRO A 546 -7.59 -14.77 -0.43
CA PRO A 546 -7.70 -15.58 -1.63
C PRO A 546 -7.20 -14.78 -2.84
N VAL A 547 -6.79 -15.49 -3.89
CA VAL A 547 -6.42 -14.85 -5.16
C VAL A 547 -7.60 -13.99 -5.66
N SER A 548 -7.36 -12.69 -5.79
CA SER A 548 -8.33 -11.73 -6.32
C SER A 548 -8.33 -11.74 -7.85
N PRO A 549 -9.46 -11.51 -8.53
CA PRO A 549 -9.45 -11.29 -9.98
C PRO A 549 -8.68 -10.02 -10.39
N GLY A 550 -8.33 -9.16 -9.43
CA GLY A 550 -7.68 -7.88 -9.70
C GLY A 550 -8.61 -6.82 -10.30
N GLU A 551 -8.06 -5.68 -10.59
CA GLU A 551 -8.76 -4.54 -11.20
C GLU A 551 -8.18 -4.28 -12.59
N ARG A 552 -8.97 -4.40 -13.64
CA ARG A 552 -8.53 -4.00 -14.99
C ARG A 552 -8.46 -2.48 -15.06
N ARG A 553 -7.25 -1.95 -15.12
CA ARG A 553 -6.98 -0.51 -15.20
C ARG A 553 -6.50 -0.06 -16.57
N LEU A 554 -5.88 -0.97 -17.33
CA LEU A 554 -5.46 -0.74 -18.72
C LEU A 554 -6.10 -1.77 -19.64
N ASP A 555 -6.37 -1.39 -20.87
CA ASP A 555 -6.78 -2.34 -21.89
C ASP A 555 -5.67 -3.35 -22.17
N ALA A 556 -6.06 -4.63 -22.38
CA ALA A 556 -5.09 -5.68 -22.67
C ALA A 556 -4.27 -5.36 -23.93
N ALA A 557 -4.93 -4.82 -24.98
CA ALA A 557 -4.23 -4.39 -26.18
C ALA A 557 -3.10 -3.40 -25.90
N VAL A 558 -3.30 -2.45 -24.98
CA VAL A 558 -2.27 -1.48 -24.60
C VAL A 558 -1.12 -2.17 -23.87
N ALA A 559 -1.39 -2.92 -22.80
CA ALA A 559 -0.37 -3.57 -21.99
C ALA A 559 0.45 -4.59 -22.81
N ASP A 560 -0.22 -5.38 -23.67
CA ASP A 560 0.43 -6.42 -24.46
C ASP A 560 1.27 -5.82 -25.60
N ASN A 561 0.85 -4.71 -26.24
CA ASN A 561 1.71 -3.98 -27.19
C ASN A 561 2.94 -3.37 -26.51
N VAL A 562 2.80 -2.80 -25.30
CA VAL A 562 3.96 -2.33 -24.49
C VAL A 562 4.92 -3.48 -24.24
N THR A 563 4.39 -4.64 -23.82
CA THR A 563 5.20 -5.86 -23.60
C THR A 563 5.98 -6.24 -24.83
N GLN A 564 5.34 -6.29 -26.02
CA GLN A 564 6.03 -6.61 -27.29
C GLN A 564 7.16 -5.63 -27.62
N ALA A 565 6.97 -4.34 -27.36
CA ALA A 565 8.01 -3.33 -27.56
C ALA A 565 9.20 -3.50 -26.61
N MET A 566 8.98 -4.09 -25.42
CA MET A 566 9.97 -4.26 -24.38
C MET A 566 10.76 -5.58 -24.47
N LEU A 567 10.24 -6.62 -25.14
CA LEU A 567 10.88 -7.94 -25.27
C LEU A 567 12.36 -7.91 -25.71
N PRO A 568 12.80 -7.08 -26.68
CA PRO A 568 14.18 -7.09 -27.13
C PRO A 568 15.13 -6.34 -26.19
N ILE A 569 14.65 -5.63 -25.16
CA ILE A 569 15.46 -4.65 -24.42
C ILE A 569 16.45 -5.32 -23.48
N ALA A 570 16.08 -6.35 -22.75
CA ALA A 570 17.00 -7.06 -21.84
C ALA A 570 18.22 -7.60 -22.63
N SER A 571 18.00 -8.24 -23.78
CA SER A 571 19.06 -8.71 -24.65
C SER A 571 19.91 -7.56 -25.22
N TYR A 572 19.26 -6.47 -25.63
CA TYR A 572 19.95 -5.28 -26.18
C TYR A 572 20.77 -4.56 -25.12
N SER A 573 20.34 -4.57 -23.86
CA SER A 573 21.02 -3.95 -22.72
C SER A 573 22.14 -4.84 -22.20
N ASN A 574 23.26 -4.88 -22.89
CA ASN A 574 24.49 -5.65 -22.57
C ASN A 574 24.23 -7.17 -22.40
N GLY A 575 23.25 -7.74 -23.07
CA GLY A 575 23.03 -9.19 -23.08
C GLY A 575 22.34 -9.75 -21.85
N HIS A 576 21.48 -8.98 -21.16
CA HIS A 576 20.77 -9.41 -19.96
C HIS A 576 19.49 -10.24 -20.22
N ALA A 577 19.38 -10.88 -21.40
CA ALA A 577 18.33 -11.88 -21.61
C ALA A 577 18.35 -12.96 -20.53
N LEU A 578 17.18 -13.41 -20.09
CA LEU A 578 17.06 -14.45 -19.06
C LEU A 578 17.61 -15.80 -19.55
N ALA A 579 18.03 -16.62 -18.61
CA ALA A 579 18.60 -17.94 -18.86
C ALA A 579 17.67 -18.81 -19.72
N GLY A 580 18.26 -19.59 -20.62
CA GLY A 580 17.54 -20.47 -21.54
C GLY A 580 16.74 -19.77 -22.62
N GLY A 581 16.74 -18.43 -22.67
CA GLY A 581 15.92 -17.64 -23.61
C GLY A 581 14.47 -17.43 -23.14
N ARG A 582 14.21 -17.54 -21.83
CA ARG A 582 12.89 -17.24 -21.23
C ARG A 582 12.44 -15.84 -21.67
N PRO A 583 11.22 -15.69 -22.23
CA PRO A 583 10.72 -14.37 -22.63
C PRO A 583 10.63 -13.41 -21.44
N SER A 584 11.16 -12.21 -21.61
CA SER A 584 11.07 -11.16 -20.61
C SER A 584 10.97 -9.79 -21.27
N ALA A 585 10.16 -8.91 -20.70
CA ALA A 585 10.04 -7.52 -21.08
C ALA A 585 10.73 -6.67 -20.02
N ALA A 586 11.61 -5.73 -20.41
CA ALA A 586 12.37 -4.97 -19.45
C ALA A 586 12.70 -3.56 -19.95
N LYS A 587 13.08 -2.67 -19.01
CA LYS A 587 13.53 -1.31 -19.32
C LYS A 587 14.58 -0.84 -18.31
N THR A 588 15.68 -0.30 -18.82
CA THR A 588 16.69 0.39 -18.04
C THR A 588 16.28 1.82 -17.71
N GLY A 589 16.68 2.31 -16.54
CA GLY A 589 16.57 3.69 -16.12
C GLY A 589 17.92 4.24 -15.68
N THR A 590 18.14 5.53 -15.89
CA THR A 590 19.30 6.25 -15.35
C THR A 590 18.91 7.70 -15.18
N ALA A 591 19.04 8.23 -13.96
CA ALA A 591 18.83 9.64 -13.66
C ALA A 591 20.17 10.33 -13.41
N GLN A 592 20.35 11.49 -14.03
CA GLN A 592 21.59 12.28 -13.91
C GLN A 592 21.59 13.10 -12.61
N LEU A 593 22.78 13.39 -12.11
CA LEU A 593 23.00 14.30 -10.99
C LEU A 593 23.12 15.74 -11.56
N GLY A 594 21.98 16.41 -11.72
CA GLY A 594 21.93 17.74 -12.33
C GLY A 594 22.65 17.79 -13.67
N ASP A 595 23.41 18.84 -13.92
CA ASP A 595 24.19 19.08 -15.15
C ASP A 595 25.65 18.60 -15.04
N THR A 596 25.97 17.74 -14.08
CA THR A 596 27.34 17.27 -13.80
C THR A 596 27.87 16.26 -14.84
N GLY A 597 26.97 15.67 -15.61
CA GLY A 597 27.28 14.52 -16.48
C GLY A 597 27.47 13.20 -15.75
N GLN A 598 27.24 13.18 -14.42
CA GLN A 598 27.27 11.99 -13.56
C GLN A 598 25.85 11.46 -13.33
N ASN A 599 25.75 10.19 -12.95
CA ASN A 599 24.47 9.54 -12.62
C ASN A 599 24.33 9.45 -11.11
N LYS A 600 23.08 9.54 -10.59
CA LYS A 600 22.78 9.37 -9.17
C LYS A 600 21.83 8.21 -8.88
N ASP A 601 20.98 7.83 -9.84
CA ASP A 601 20.09 6.67 -9.76
C ASP A 601 20.23 5.81 -11.01
N ALA A 602 20.31 4.51 -10.85
CA ALA A 602 20.32 3.55 -11.92
C ALA A 602 19.33 2.41 -11.65
N TRP A 603 18.55 2.04 -12.68
CA TRP A 603 17.43 1.12 -12.58
C TRP A 603 17.46 0.05 -13.65
N MET A 604 16.96 -1.15 -13.27
CA MET A 604 16.45 -2.14 -14.21
C MET A 604 15.11 -2.63 -13.69
N VAL A 605 14.08 -2.50 -14.51
CA VAL A 605 12.73 -3.01 -14.20
C VAL A 605 12.27 -3.89 -15.33
N GLY A 606 11.76 -5.07 -15.02
CA GLY A 606 11.30 -5.98 -16.05
C GLY A 606 10.57 -7.18 -15.49
N TYR A 607 9.89 -7.90 -16.36
CA TYR A 607 8.97 -8.97 -15.96
C TYR A 607 8.93 -10.13 -16.96
N THR A 608 8.45 -11.25 -16.45
CA THR A 608 7.84 -12.37 -17.18
C THR A 608 6.33 -12.39 -16.87
N PRO A 609 5.50 -13.26 -17.47
CA PRO A 609 4.10 -13.38 -17.08
C PRO A 609 3.87 -13.78 -15.61
N SER A 610 4.90 -14.31 -14.93
CA SER A 610 4.81 -14.83 -13.57
C SER A 610 5.60 -14.06 -12.51
N LEU A 611 6.46 -13.10 -12.90
CA LEU A 611 7.25 -12.33 -11.94
C LEU A 611 7.65 -10.97 -12.51
N SER A 612 7.42 -9.90 -11.75
CA SER A 612 7.87 -8.53 -12.04
C SER A 612 8.91 -8.10 -11.02
N THR A 613 10.10 -7.69 -11.48
CA THR A 613 11.20 -7.30 -10.60
C THR A 613 11.71 -5.90 -10.94
N ALA A 614 11.84 -5.05 -9.92
CA ALA A 614 12.51 -3.76 -10.00
C ALA A 614 13.79 -3.78 -9.16
N VAL A 615 14.86 -3.27 -9.73
CA VAL A 615 16.16 -3.08 -9.07
C VAL A 615 16.58 -1.62 -9.21
N TRP A 616 16.99 -1.02 -8.10
CA TRP A 616 17.57 0.32 -8.04
C TRP A 616 18.96 0.29 -7.40
N ILE A 617 19.85 1.18 -7.86
CA ILE A 617 21.14 1.49 -7.24
C ILE A 617 21.31 3.01 -7.20
N GLY A 618 21.79 3.50 -6.06
CA GLY A 618 22.07 4.91 -5.78
C GLY A 618 22.94 5.06 -4.54
N THR A 619 22.87 6.22 -3.90
CA THR A 619 23.50 6.50 -2.59
C THR A 619 22.46 7.05 -1.62
N SER A 620 22.75 7.05 -0.31
CA SER A 620 21.85 7.56 0.73
C SER A 620 21.51 9.05 0.59
N ASP A 621 22.41 9.81 0.04
CA ASP A 621 22.37 11.28 -0.07
C ASP A 621 22.34 11.77 -1.53
N ALA A 622 21.91 10.89 -2.45
CA ALA A 622 21.72 11.16 -3.88
C ALA A 622 22.98 11.74 -4.58
N GLN A 623 24.15 11.24 -4.19
CA GLN A 623 25.43 11.60 -4.83
C GLN A 623 25.68 10.81 -6.11
N ALA A 624 26.79 11.11 -6.77
CA ALA A 624 27.20 10.42 -8.00
C ALA A 624 27.54 8.96 -7.74
N ILE A 625 27.04 8.07 -8.60
CA ILE A 625 27.29 6.61 -8.53
C ILE A 625 28.36 6.20 -9.52
N THR A 626 29.43 5.60 -9.01
CA THR A 626 30.50 5.03 -9.79
C THR A 626 30.84 3.62 -9.31
N ASN A 627 31.37 2.78 -10.22
CA ASN A 627 31.85 1.46 -9.83
C ASN A 627 33.27 1.55 -9.21
N SER A 628 33.78 0.44 -8.72
CA SER A 628 35.12 0.32 -8.12
C SER A 628 36.28 0.75 -9.01
N TYR A 629 36.07 0.88 -10.33
CA TYR A 629 37.03 1.39 -11.29
C TYR A 629 36.85 2.89 -11.63
N GLY A 630 35.93 3.58 -10.97
CA GLY A 630 35.57 4.97 -11.21
C GLY A 630 34.69 5.19 -12.46
N GLY A 631 34.20 4.13 -13.09
CA GLY A 631 33.27 4.21 -14.22
C GLY A 631 31.85 4.53 -13.76
N LEU A 632 31.10 5.30 -14.57
CA LEU A 632 29.70 5.64 -14.26
C LEU A 632 28.82 4.38 -14.27
N ILE A 633 27.98 4.24 -13.26
CA ILE A 633 26.95 3.18 -13.21
C ILE A 633 25.73 3.63 -14.02
N TYR A 634 25.31 2.76 -14.94
CA TYR A 634 24.09 2.91 -15.74
C TYR A 634 23.11 1.77 -15.44
N GLY A 635 21.84 1.94 -15.76
CA GLY A 635 20.83 0.91 -15.58
C GLY A 635 21.10 -0.41 -16.31
N SER A 636 21.91 -0.38 -17.40
CA SER A 636 22.35 -1.57 -18.15
C SER A 636 23.61 -2.25 -17.57
N GLY A 637 24.14 -1.78 -16.44
CA GLY A 637 25.24 -2.40 -15.69
C GLY A 637 24.74 -3.14 -14.47
N VAL A 638 25.29 -2.81 -13.30
CA VAL A 638 25.00 -3.48 -12.01
C VAL A 638 23.51 -3.69 -11.70
N PRO A 639 22.58 -2.72 -11.97
CA PRO A 639 21.15 -2.99 -11.78
C PRO A 639 20.63 -4.10 -12.69
N ALA A 640 21.06 -4.14 -13.96
CA ALA A 640 20.63 -5.17 -14.90
C ALA A 640 21.25 -6.54 -14.58
N ASP A 641 22.50 -6.60 -14.11
CA ASP A 641 23.13 -7.81 -13.59
C ASP A 641 22.35 -8.35 -12.40
N SER A 642 21.99 -7.48 -11.45
CA SER A 642 21.21 -7.85 -10.25
C SER A 642 19.80 -8.30 -10.61
N TRP A 643 19.13 -7.60 -11.55
CA TRP A 643 17.82 -8.00 -12.05
C TRP A 643 17.87 -9.38 -12.69
N LYS A 644 18.86 -9.64 -13.57
CA LYS A 644 19.00 -10.93 -14.25
C LYS A 644 19.26 -12.06 -13.25
N ILE A 645 20.16 -11.88 -12.29
CA ILE A 645 20.45 -12.91 -11.27
C ILE A 645 19.22 -13.20 -10.43
N THR A 646 18.49 -12.18 -10.00
CA THR A 646 17.25 -12.32 -9.23
C THR A 646 16.21 -13.10 -10.03
N MET A 647 15.92 -12.67 -11.27
CA MET A 647 14.93 -13.30 -12.12
C MET A 647 15.29 -14.74 -12.49
N ASP A 648 16.55 -14.99 -12.90
CA ASP A 648 17.02 -16.34 -13.24
C ASP A 648 16.99 -17.29 -12.03
N GLY A 649 17.30 -16.76 -10.84
CA GLY A 649 17.27 -17.54 -9.59
C GLY A 649 15.86 -17.84 -9.13
N ALA A 650 14.99 -16.81 -9.07
CA ALA A 650 13.60 -16.94 -8.65
C ALA A 650 12.78 -17.87 -9.57
N LEU A 651 13.03 -17.81 -10.87
CA LEU A 651 12.31 -18.59 -11.88
C LEU A 651 12.97 -19.93 -12.22
N LYS A 652 14.00 -20.31 -11.47
CA LYS A 652 14.70 -21.57 -11.70
C LYS A 652 13.79 -22.79 -11.49
N GLY A 653 13.60 -23.57 -12.54
CA GLY A 653 12.76 -24.78 -12.48
C GLY A 653 11.25 -24.52 -12.60
N SER A 654 10.82 -23.28 -12.72
CA SER A 654 9.43 -22.96 -13.01
C SER A 654 9.11 -23.16 -14.51
N ASP A 655 7.84 -23.44 -14.80
CA ASP A 655 7.35 -23.54 -16.18
C ASP A 655 7.51 -22.22 -16.94
N TRP A 656 7.67 -22.33 -18.25
CA TRP A 656 7.76 -21.15 -19.11
C TRP A 656 6.37 -20.73 -19.55
N GLU A 657 6.01 -19.49 -19.23
CA GLU A 657 4.82 -18.84 -19.72
C GLU A 657 5.17 -17.91 -20.90
N SER A 658 4.29 -17.82 -21.88
CA SER A 658 4.40 -16.91 -23.01
C SER A 658 3.51 -15.70 -22.79
N PHE A 659 3.97 -14.52 -23.22
CA PHE A 659 3.12 -13.34 -23.28
C PHE A 659 2.03 -13.50 -24.35
N PRO A 660 0.84 -12.98 -24.13
CA PRO A 660 -0.20 -12.97 -25.17
C PRO A 660 0.24 -12.12 -26.36
N TRP A 661 -0.24 -12.48 -27.54
CA TRP A 661 -0.07 -11.64 -28.72
C TRP A 661 -1.09 -10.50 -28.66
N PRO A 662 -0.67 -9.22 -28.87
CA PRO A 662 -1.55 -8.08 -28.68
C PRO A 662 -2.58 -7.92 -29.78
N ASP A 663 -3.74 -7.36 -29.43
CA ASP A 663 -4.69 -6.84 -30.39
C ASP A 663 -4.15 -5.55 -31.05
N PRO A 664 -4.58 -5.23 -32.32
CA PRO A 664 -4.11 -4.06 -33.02
C PRO A 664 -4.50 -2.74 -32.34
N ILE A 665 -3.56 -1.78 -32.30
CA ILE A 665 -3.79 -0.38 -31.96
C ILE A 665 -3.37 0.48 -33.16
N GLY A 666 -4.21 1.42 -33.58
CA GLY A 666 -3.95 2.24 -34.77
C GLY A 666 -3.72 1.40 -36.04
N GLY A 667 -4.32 0.21 -36.11
CA GLY A 667 -4.17 -0.71 -37.23
C GLY A 667 -2.89 -1.59 -37.19
N GLN A 668 -2.12 -1.56 -36.13
CA GLN A 668 -0.86 -2.27 -35.94
C GLN A 668 -0.87 -3.12 -34.67
N ALA A 669 -0.56 -4.41 -34.76
CA ALA A 669 -0.34 -5.30 -33.62
C ALA A 669 1.17 -5.59 -33.45
N GLY A 670 1.66 -5.44 -32.24
CA GLY A 670 3.06 -5.69 -31.91
C GLY A 670 4.08 -4.84 -32.67
N VAL A 671 5.34 -5.24 -32.61
CA VAL A 671 6.45 -4.53 -33.29
C VAL A 671 6.41 -4.84 -34.78
N PRO A 672 6.50 -3.83 -35.68
CA PRO A 672 6.53 -4.06 -37.13
C PRO A 672 7.70 -4.95 -37.54
N ALA A 673 7.49 -5.85 -38.51
CA ALA A 673 8.49 -6.82 -38.99
C ALA A 673 9.79 -6.19 -39.54
N ASN A 674 9.78 -4.92 -39.90
CA ASN A 674 10.94 -4.16 -40.42
C ASN A 674 11.14 -2.85 -39.61
N SER A 675 11.49 -2.95 -38.33
CA SER A 675 11.87 -1.79 -37.52
C SER A 675 13.33 -1.35 -37.74
N GLY A 676 14.05 -1.92 -38.69
CA GLY A 676 15.41 -1.54 -39.05
C GLY A 676 15.49 -0.20 -39.75
N VAL A 677 16.58 0.53 -39.52
CA VAL A 677 16.96 1.82 -40.10
C VAL A 677 16.85 1.78 -41.63
N THR A 678 15.94 2.54 -42.23
CA THR A 678 16.06 2.91 -43.64
C THR A 678 16.99 4.11 -43.72
N SER A 679 18.26 3.86 -43.94
CA SER A 679 19.15 4.86 -44.57
C SER A 679 18.59 5.18 -45.95
N GLY A 680 18.43 6.43 -46.23
CA GLY A 680 17.75 7.08 -47.32
C GLY A 680 17.72 6.44 -48.69
N ASP A 681 16.69 6.82 -49.40
CA ASP A 681 16.49 6.82 -50.86
C ASP A 681 16.80 5.56 -51.67
N GLY A 682 15.78 5.02 -52.29
CA GLY A 682 15.96 4.17 -53.47
C GLY A 682 14.87 3.14 -53.68
N THR A 683 14.11 3.39 -54.70
CA THR A 683 13.20 2.45 -55.39
C THR A 683 13.86 1.10 -55.62
N GLY A 684 13.37 0.03 -55.03
CA GLY A 684 13.84 -1.34 -55.29
C GLY A 684 12.79 -2.39 -54.96
N THR A 685 12.37 -3.12 -55.96
CA THR A 685 11.53 -4.28 -55.97
C THR A 685 11.96 -5.38 -54.98
N PRO A 686 11.07 -6.16 -54.35
CA PRO A 686 11.47 -7.20 -53.41
C PRO A 686 12.09 -8.40 -54.13
N THR A 687 13.39 -8.62 -53.93
CA THR A 687 14.07 -9.85 -54.32
C THR A 687 14.24 -10.74 -53.08
N THR A 688 13.75 -11.96 -53.16
CA THR A 688 14.05 -13.04 -52.21
C THR A 688 15.54 -13.36 -52.25
N GLY A 689 16.25 -12.85 -51.26
CA GLY A 689 17.71 -13.05 -51.07
C GLY A 689 18.00 -14.11 -50.03
N ALA A 690 18.71 -15.15 -50.40
CA ALA A 690 19.27 -16.15 -49.50
C ALA A 690 20.23 -15.50 -48.50
N VAL A 691 20.16 -15.94 -47.25
CA VAL A 691 21.06 -15.51 -46.19
C VAL A 691 22.51 -15.93 -46.54
N ALA A 692 23.44 -14.97 -46.68
CA ALA A 692 24.84 -15.24 -46.85
C ALA A 692 25.44 -15.76 -45.52
N PRO A 693 26.43 -16.67 -45.60
CA PRO A 693 27.10 -17.18 -44.40
C PRO A 693 27.90 -16.04 -43.70
N PRO A 694 28.03 -16.09 -42.36
CA PRO A 694 28.75 -15.07 -41.61
C PRO A 694 30.23 -15.00 -42.05
N ALA A 695 30.77 -13.78 -42.14
CA ALA A 695 32.16 -13.53 -42.47
C ALA A 695 33.08 -14.05 -41.34
N PRO A 696 34.31 -14.47 -41.64
CA PRO A 696 35.29 -14.94 -40.66
C PRO A 696 35.63 -13.83 -39.66
N ILE A 697 35.77 -14.19 -38.37
CA ILE A 697 36.24 -13.29 -37.32
C ILE A 697 37.76 -13.17 -37.43
N GLU A 698 38.27 -12.01 -37.81
CA GLU A 698 39.73 -11.72 -37.79
C GLU A 698 40.14 -11.16 -36.43
N VAL A 699 41.00 -11.87 -35.73
CA VAL A 699 41.69 -11.39 -34.52
C VAL A 699 43.14 -11.06 -34.93
N PRO A 700 43.63 -9.82 -34.73
CA PRO A 700 45.02 -9.47 -35.11
C PRO A 700 46.04 -10.36 -34.41
N GLY A 701 46.82 -11.13 -35.24
CA GLY A 701 47.93 -11.95 -34.75
C GLY A 701 47.64 -13.46 -34.63
N LEU A 702 46.46 -13.95 -35.02
CA LEU A 702 46.17 -15.37 -35.10
C LEU A 702 45.66 -15.77 -36.48
N PRO A 703 45.95 -17.01 -36.97
CA PRO A 703 45.41 -17.48 -38.22
C PRO A 703 43.90 -17.58 -38.19
N PRO A 704 43.18 -17.44 -39.33
CA PRO A 704 41.73 -17.46 -39.39
C PRO A 704 41.16 -18.78 -38.82
N ILE A 705 40.17 -18.69 -37.97
CA ILE A 705 39.43 -19.86 -37.42
C ILE A 705 38.30 -20.16 -38.38
N GLU A 706 38.39 -21.28 -39.12
CA GLU A 706 37.27 -21.81 -39.89
C GLU A 706 36.23 -22.42 -38.94
N VAL A 707 35.03 -21.83 -38.93
CA VAL A 707 33.90 -22.38 -38.21
C VAL A 707 33.30 -23.52 -39.07
N PRO A 708 33.24 -24.78 -38.58
CA PRO A 708 32.65 -25.85 -39.34
C PRO A 708 31.15 -25.57 -39.58
N PRO A 709 30.60 -25.92 -40.77
CA PRO A 709 29.19 -25.71 -41.05
C PRO A 709 28.34 -26.50 -40.05
N LEU A 710 27.28 -25.84 -39.50
CA LEU A 710 26.31 -26.46 -38.63
C LEU A 710 25.68 -27.69 -39.32
N PRO A 711 25.53 -28.83 -38.63
CA PRO A 711 24.86 -30.00 -39.19
C PRO A 711 23.44 -29.63 -39.58
N GLN A 712 23.07 -29.89 -40.83
CA GLN A 712 21.73 -29.70 -41.30
C GLN A 712 20.80 -30.68 -40.57
N LEU A 713 19.79 -30.16 -39.89
CA LEU A 713 18.75 -30.95 -39.26
C LEU A 713 18.02 -31.79 -40.34
N PRO A 714 17.73 -33.07 -40.09
CA PRO A 714 16.99 -33.89 -41.04
C PRO A 714 15.60 -33.29 -41.24
N ARG A 715 15.21 -33.18 -42.54
CA ARG A 715 13.92 -32.64 -42.96
C ARG A 715 12.72 -33.55 -42.63
N GLN A 716 12.99 -34.73 -42.10
CA GLN A 716 12.00 -35.75 -41.77
C GLN A 716 12.45 -36.54 -40.53
N ILE A 717 11.55 -36.85 -39.64
CA ILE A 717 11.78 -37.73 -38.47
C ILE A 717 10.86 -38.94 -38.59
N GLU A 718 11.41 -40.15 -38.48
CA GLU A 718 10.66 -41.40 -38.39
C GLU A 718 10.34 -41.66 -36.90
N ILE A 719 9.04 -41.64 -36.54
CA ILE A 719 8.59 -41.78 -35.13
C ILE A 719 8.29 -43.26 -34.81
N LEU A 720 7.98 -44.05 -35.77
CA LEU A 720 7.82 -45.51 -35.69
C LEU A 720 8.19 -46.13 -37.05
N PRO A 721 8.58 -47.41 -37.11
CA PRO A 721 8.92 -48.05 -38.39
C PRO A 721 7.84 -47.86 -39.42
N GLY A 722 8.13 -47.07 -40.48
CA GLY A 722 7.24 -46.77 -41.58
C GLY A 722 6.38 -45.50 -41.44
N ILE A 723 6.47 -44.70 -40.38
CA ILE A 723 5.77 -43.42 -40.22
C ILE A 723 6.77 -42.28 -40.18
N VAL A 724 6.83 -41.51 -41.25
CA VAL A 724 7.70 -40.35 -41.44
C VAL A 724 6.88 -39.07 -41.43
N ILE A 725 7.24 -38.10 -40.56
CA ILE A 725 6.64 -36.77 -40.54
C ILE A 725 7.61 -35.74 -41.09
N PRO A 726 7.22 -34.94 -42.10
CA PRO A 726 8.03 -33.81 -42.56
C PRO A 726 7.98 -32.69 -41.53
N LEU A 727 9.16 -32.13 -41.21
CA LEU A 727 9.27 -30.93 -40.38
C LEU A 727 9.08 -29.68 -41.25
N PRO A 728 8.35 -28.67 -40.78
CA PRO A 728 8.22 -27.38 -41.47
C PRO A 728 9.58 -26.70 -41.56
N GLY A 729 9.94 -26.22 -42.77
CA GLY A 729 11.21 -25.57 -43.08
C GLY A 729 11.33 -24.17 -42.57
#